data_0bd0986af7c40eca4a5ac54f8d091197
#
_entry.id   0bd0986af7c40eca4a5ac54f8d091197
#
_cell.length_a   1.000
_cell.length_b   1.000
_cell.length_c   1.000
_cell.angle_alpha   90.00
_cell.angle_beta   90.00
_cell.angle_gamma   90.00
#
_symmetry.space_group_name_H-M   'P 1'
#
loop_
_entity.id
_entity.type
_entity.pdbx_description
1 polymer ?
#
loop_
_entity_poly.entity_id
_entity_poly.type
_entity_poly.pdbx_seq_one_letter_code
_entity_poly.pdbx_strand_id
1 'polypeptide(L)'
;MNSLRIPVLLSVFLGLLLTLRAADPLSEAFQRGLLAEETRADFQAASAAYSEVIRLADAQSDLIATALFRLSETQRRLSRTNDAIAGYRRLIREFSTQTNLVILATERLRTLGGAEPPQKSRDPSSSLAAPLKADEGASDPESRELERLRRMLVNSPDLIDAPQGENKETPLQTAARLDHGRVVEFLLSQRVDPKGGAQGLPPLHLAAGAGHKRLVDLLLKAGVPPDQLDESGMTPLHWAVRAGRPQVVQSLLASGARPSIRCQGSRSFQDTPSKLILTQLTPLGMAILKGNRPLVELLVGAGASLNEEAATDLDRAGKQSYSPLLLALKNRDVAMSQRLLELGADPTLVIGERIPLSEAIAWAPVELLDRLVGGRSKLPESLASQGPSLLRAAIDVFRPEGVDWLLAHGVSADEPNDEGETPLHGVFGSFRDKRSPGNQSSALKILDALLKAHADPNLPDRQGQTPLVIAAFQGWVPGVERLLQSGGNPNTLFRDGQPLVYGLLGSLMDHPREPPKTQQEGVIDLLLTRGADPNSEHEGKTLLGVAASGATRSKYSPKSVDASDGDPRWVRRLLDAKADPNRRPRGGGPTPLELVEDLVANAQEGSSKKNAVENARLLRAAGAKDRLPDFGAIQVVRKQSGRMLRTRVFRTQATNDPNAFTLLELLAEHQGPLVAPEAFHMGPRPETDTKGFSVGGFGGRVQPHISKSGNPLNNSGFAFPDWRRVVIHRPSPDATTWEEIPVDVDAWIASGDCLGDKPLKWGDLVELPERDHPLDAAYE
;
A
#
# COMPACT_ATOMS: atom_id res chain seq x y z
N MET A 1 0.12 13.65 -14.99
CA MET A 1 0.20 14.55 -13.83
C MET A 1 1.52 15.34 -13.90
N ASN A 2 1.58 16.31 -14.75
CA ASN A 2 2.74 17.19 -15.00
C ASN A 2 2.23 18.63 -15.07
N SER A 3 2.07 19.29 -13.92
CA SER A 3 1.68 20.71 -13.92
C SER A 3 1.93 21.42 -12.58
N LEU A 4 3.13 21.25 -11.96
CA LEU A 4 3.42 21.99 -10.70
C LEU A 4 4.92 22.27 -10.46
N ARG A 5 5.72 22.51 -11.52
CA ARG A 5 7.14 22.89 -11.36
C ARG A 5 7.59 24.20 -12.07
N ILE A 6 6.65 25.03 -12.52
CA ILE A 6 7.02 26.27 -13.25
C ILE A 6 6.85 27.57 -12.43
N PRO A 7 6.13 27.68 -11.30
CA PRO A 7 5.98 29.00 -10.67
C PRO A 7 7.11 29.47 -9.74
N VAL A 8 8.04 28.60 -9.31
CA VAL A 8 9.07 29.02 -8.34
C VAL A 8 10.29 29.68 -9.02
N LEU A 9 10.60 29.32 -10.25
CA LEU A 9 11.67 29.98 -11.02
C LEU A 9 11.27 31.36 -11.58
N LEU A 10 9.98 31.60 -11.76
CA LEU A 10 9.47 32.88 -12.24
C LEU A 10 9.46 33.97 -11.15
N SER A 11 9.31 33.59 -9.86
CA SER A 11 9.31 34.55 -8.75
C SER A 11 10.69 35.06 -8.35
N VAL A 12 11.75 34.29 -8.58
CA VAL A 12 13.14 34.73 -8.34
C VAL A 12 13.61 35.66 -9.48
N PHE A 13 13.12 35.44 -10.70
CA PHE A 13 13.44 36.30 -11.84
C PHE A 13 12.66 37.64 -11.82
N LEU A 14 11.46 37.64 -11.26
CA LEU A 14 10.65 38.88 -11.14
C LEU A 14 11.17 39.79 -10.02
N GLY A 15 11.83 39.24 -8.99
CA GLY A 15 12.46 39.99 -7.88
C GLY A 15 13.71 40.74 -8.30
N LEU A 16 14.42 40.31 -9.33
CA LEU A 16 15.63 40.99 -9.86
C LEU A 16 15.29 42.10 -10.89
N LEU A 17 14.06 42.17 -11.35
CA LEU A 17 13.59 43.12 -12.37
C LEU A 17 13.12 44.47 -11.78
N LEU A 18 13.03 44.61 -10.46
CA LEU A 18 12.50 45.81 -9.79
C LEU A 18 13.55 46.81 -9.26
N THR A 19 14.83 46.57 -9.54
CA THR A 19 15.91 47.50 -9.07
C THR A 19 16.77 48.06 -10.21
N LEU A 20 16.31 48.08 -11.43
CA LEU A 20 17.07 48.69 -12.54
C LEU A 20 16.43 49.99 -13.02
N ARG A 21 17.15 51.09 -12.74
CA ARG A 21 17.15 52.40 -13.43
C ARG A 21 16.88 52.20 -14.93
N ALA A 22 16.24 53.21 -15.57
CA ALA A 22 15.89 53.24 -16.99
C ALA A 22 16.80 52.35 -17.87
N ALA A 23 16.24 51.29 -18.40
CA ALA A 23 17.00 50.30 -19.18
C ALA A 23 17.48 50.95 -20.47
N ASP A 24 18.81 50.86 -20.69
CA ASP A 24 19.43 51.23 -21.97
C ASP A 24 18.80 50.35 -23.08
N PRO A 25 18.30 50.94 -24.18
CA PRO A 25 17.67 50.22 -25.29
C PRO A 25 18.53 49.06 -25.82
N LEU A 26 19.85 49.16 -25.69
CA LEU A 26 20.83 48.15 -26.09
C LEU A 26 20.74 46.90 -25.22
N SER A 27 20.68 47.09 -23.89
CA SER A 27 20.56 45.98 -22.92
C SER A 27 19.22 45.29 -23.06
N GLU A 28 18.14 46.03 -23.31
CA GLU A 28 16.78 45.48 -23.50
C GLU A 28 16.70 44.62 -24.77
N ALA A 29 17.29 45.07 -25.89
CA ALA A 29 17.34 44.31 -27.13
C ALA A 29 18.16 43.01 -26.96
N PHE A 30 19.29 43.04 -26.20
CA PHE A 30 20.06 41.89 -25.92
C PHE A 30 19.33 40.87 -25.06
N GLN A 31 18.62 41.30 -24.02
CA GLN A 31 17.79 40.43 -23.16
C GLN A 31 16.61 39.81 -23.95
N ARG A 32 15.97 40.53 -24.85
CA ARG A 32 14.95 39.99 -25.77
C ARG A 32 15.52 38.85 -26.61
N GLY A 33 16.74 39.00 -27.11
CA GLY A 33 17.42 37.95 -27.85
C GLY A 33 17.70 36.70 -27.05
N LEU A 34 18.20 36.84 -25.82
CA LEU A 34 18.42 35.72 -24.88
C LEU A 34 17.12 35.00 -24.53
N LEU A 35 16.07 35.75 -24.22
CA LEU A 35 14.75 35.19 -23.88
C LEU A 35 14.16 34.40 -25.06
N ALA A 36 14.26 34.91 -26.29
CA ALA A 36 13.80 34.22 -27.49
C ALA A 36 14.59 32.94 -27.76
N GLU A 37 15.92 32.96 -27.53
CA GLU A 37 16.77 31.78 -27.71
C GLU A 37 16.57 30.70 -26.64
N GLU A 38 16.51 31.09 -25.36
CA GLU A 38 16.56 30.13 -24.23
C GLU A 38 15.18 29.61 -23.79
N THR A 39 14.15 30.45 -23.84
CA THR A 39 12.82 30.07 -23.33
C THR A 39 11.84 29.61 -24.41
N ARG A 40 11.96 30.12 -25.63
CA ARG A 40 11.01 29.86 -26.73
C ARG A 40 11.62 29.07 -27.88
N ALA A 41 12.93 28.88 -27.88
CA ALA A 41 13.70 28.33 -29.02
C ALA A 41 13.35 29.01 -30.36
N ASP A 42 12.91 30.29 -30.32
CA ASP A 42 12.58 31.08 -31.49
C ASP A 42 13.88 31.76 -31.99
N PHE A 43 14.63 31.02 -32.78
CA PHE A 43 15.91 31.48 -33.33
C PHE A 43 15.73 32.60 -34.32
N GLN A 44 14.53 32.81 -34.92
CA GLN A 44 14.24 33.88 -35.82
C GLN A 44 14.10 35.22 -35.09
N ALA A 45 13.31 35.22 -34.00
CA ALA A 45 13.18 36.38 -33.11
C ALA A 45 14.48 36.72 -32.41
N ALA A 46 15.26 35.68 -31.94
CA ALA A 46 16.58 35.89 -31.38
C ALA A 46 17.57 36.54 -32.36
N SER A 47 17.61 36.06 -33.61
CA SER A 47 18.45 36.64 -34.68
C SER A 47 18.11 38.11 -34.97
N ALA A 48 16.82 38.46 -35.02
CA ALA A 48 16.40 39.83 -35.19
C ALA A 48 16.83 40.76 -34.04
N ALA A 49 16.65 40.27 -32.75
CA ALA A 49 17.03 41.03 -31.57
C ALA A 49 18.53 41.24 -31.47
N TYR A 50 19.36 40.21 -31.74
CA TYR A 50 20.82 40.38 -31.75
C TYR A 50 21.32 41.27 -32.90
N SER A 51 20.65 41.26 -34.05
CA SER A 51 20.95 42.17 -35.16
C SER A 51 20.64 43.62 -34.80
N GLU A 52 19.56 43.86 -33.99
CA GLU A 52 19.22 45.17 -33.48
C GLU A 52 20.29 45.69 -32.52
N VAL A 53 20.82 44.82 -31.60
CA VAL A 53 21.93 45.17 -30.71
C VAL A 53 23.15 45.63 -31.49
N ILE A 54 23.52 44.90 -32.53
CA ILE A 54 24.69 45.23 -33.39
C ILE A 54 24.49 46.54 -34.16
N ARG A 55 23.25 46.91 -34.45
CA ARG A 55 22.92 48.18 -35.15
C ARG A 55 22.91 49.38 -34.21
N LEU A 56 22.49 49.21 -32.96
CA LEU A 56 22.32 50.27 -31.98
C LEU A 56 23.57 50.66 -31.22
N ALA A 57 24.57 49.79 -31.16
CA ALA A 57 25.75 49.97 -30.35
C ALA A 57 26.92 50.64 -31.08
N ASP A 58 27.69 51.45 -30.37
CA ASP A 58 28.95 52.02 -30.84
C ASP A 58 30.05 50.96 -30.99
N ALA A 59 30.96 51.10 -31.93
CA ALA A 59 31.80 50.09 -32.56
C ALA A 59 32.80 49.30 -31.65
N GLN A 60 32.85 49.50 -30.32
CA GLN A 60 33.84 48.87 -29.45
C GLN A 60 33.32 48.29 -28.10
N SER A 61 32.04 47.97 -28.00
CA SER A 61 31.45 47.45 -26.77
C SER A 61 31.59 45.91 -26.74
N ASP A 62 31.99 45.33 -25.60
CA ASP A 62 32.03 43.89 -25.32
C ASP A 62 30.72 43.19 -25.59
N LEU A 63 29.62 43.92 -25.43
CA LEU A 63 28.27 43.44 -25.70
C LEU A 63 28.02 43.15 -27.18
N ILE A 64 28.66 43.93 -28.08
CA ILE A 64 28.58 43.71 -29.55
C ILE A 64 29.29 42.40 -29.92
N ALA A 65 30.47 42.16 -29.38
CA ALA A 65 31.16 40.90 -29.64
C ALA A 65 30.34 39.69 -29.21
N THR A 66 29.72 39.77 -28.04
CA THR A 66 28.82 38.72 -27.53
C THR A 66 27.57 38.59 -28.40
N ALA A 67 26.93 39.72 -28.77
CA ALA A 67 25.77 39.70 -29.64
C ALA A 67 26.07 39.15 -31.04
N LEU A 68 27.25 39.48 -31.59
CA LEU A 68 27.70 38.99 -32.90
C LEU A 68 27.97 37.48 -32.88
N PHE A 69 28.53 36.96 -31.75
CA PHE A 69 28.71 35.53 -31.55
C PHE A 69 27.37 34.81 -31.46
N ARG A 70 26.44 35.31 -30.62
CA ARG A 70 25.08 34.76 -30.46
C ARG A 70 24.30 34.81 -31.77
N LEU A 71 24.39 35.91 -32.52
CA LEU A 71 23.76 36.01 -33.84
C LEU A 71 24.28 34.93 -34.79
N SER A 72 25.58 34.72 -34.82
CA SER A 72 26.18 33.67 -35.64
C SER A 72 25.77 32.26 -35.26
N GLU A 73 25.64 31.98 -33.95
CA GLU A 73 25.10 30.70 -33.44
C GLU A 73 23.59 30.52 -33.79
N THR A 74 22.78 31.57 -33.69
CA THR A 74 21.36 31.48 -34.07
C THR A 74 21.19 31.32 -35.61
N GLN A 75 22.01 31.98 -36.42
CA GLN A 75 22.04 31.79 -37.88
C GLN A 75 22.46 30.34 -38.24
N ARG A 76 23.41 29.79 -37.54
CA ARG A 76 23.82 28.38 -37.69
C ARG A 76 22.69 27.43 -37.38
N ARG A 77 21.93 27.66 -36.29
CA ARG A 77 20.73 26.85 -35.91
C ARG A 77 19.59 26.99 -36.90
N LEU A 78 19.47 28.15 -37.58
CA LEU A 78 18.55 28.38 -38.67
C LEU A 78 18.99 27.82 -40.04
N SER A 79 20.09 27.04 -40.06
CA SER A 79 20.70 26.49 -41.25
C SER A 79 21.20 27.56 -42.27
N ARG A 80 21.40 28.80 -41.82
CA ARG A 80 21.99 29.89 -42.59
C ARG A 80 23.52 29.89 -42.45
N THR A 81 24.13 28.86 -42.98
CA THR A 81 25.58 28.57 -42.76
C THR A 81 26.49 29.69 -43.25
N ASN A 82 26.19 30.30 -44.38
CA ASN A 82 27.02 31.39 -44.96
C ASN A 82 26.97 32.65 -44.08
N ASP A 83 25.80 33.00 -43.54
CA ASP A 83 25.63 34.17 -42.66
C ASP A 83 26.36 33.92 -41.32
N ALA A 84 26.28 32.71 -40.78
CA ALA A 84 27.01 32.30 -39.58
C ALA A 84 28.55 32.42 -39.81
N ILE A 85 29.07 31.90 -40.91
CA ILE A 85 30.49 32.02 -41.29
C ILE A 85 30.95 33.48 -41.40
N ALA A 86 30.11 34.33 -42.06
CA ALA A 86 30.41 35.77 -42.19
C ALA A 86 30.46 36.45 -40.82
N GLY A 87 29.53 36.12 -39.91
CA GLY A 87 29.47 36.66 -38.56
C GLY A 87 30.65 36.25 -37.70
N TYR A 88 31.09 34.95 -37.70
CA TYR A 88 32.29 34.51 -37.00
C TYR A 88 33.56 35.15 -37.55
N ARG A 89 33.69 35.31 -38.89
CA ARG A 89 34.84 35.99 -39.48
C ARG A 89 34.89 37.46 -39.10
N ARG A 90 33.74 38.13 -39.03
CA ARG A 90 33.62 39.53 -38.60
C ARG A 90 34.07 39.66 -37.13
N LEU A 91 33.62 38.74 -36.24
CA LEU A 91 34.00 38.73 -34.83
C LEU A 91 35.51 38.57 -34.66
N ILE A 92 36.12 37.64 -35.35
CA ILE A 92 37.59 37.40 -35.29
C ILE A 92 38.38 38.63 -35.75
N ARG A 93 37.92 39.32 -36.77
CA ARG A 93 38.58 40.49 -37.36
C ARG A 93 38.43 41.76 -36.55
N GLU A 94 37.21 42.07 -36.07
CA GLU A 94 36.86 43.31 -35.41
C GLU A 94 37.08 43.29 -33.90
N PHE A 95 37.01 42.09 -33.27
CA PHE A 95 37.11 41.92 -31.84
C PHE A 95 38.23 40.95 -31.42
N SER A 96 39.42 41.11 -32.05
CA SER A 96 40.58 40.26 -31.80
C SER A 96 41.08 40.27 -30.36
N THR A 97 40.73 41.27 -29.54
CA THR A 97 41.01 41.38 -28.12
C THR A 97 40.12 40.51 -27.25
N GLN A 98 38.98 40.06 -27.74
CA GLN A 98 38.03 39.18 -27.04
C GLN A 98 38.44 37.70 -27.22
N THR A 99 39.54 37.32 -26.60
CA THR A 99 40.25 36.04 -26.83
C THR A 99 39.33 34.81 -26.74
N ASN A 100 38.41 34.78 -25.78
CA ASN A 100 37.49 33.65 -25.58
C ASN A 100 36.47 33.51 -26.72
N LEU A 101 35.90 34.61 -27.17
CA LEU A 101 34.92 34.58 -28.24
C LEU A 101 35.59 34.31 -29.60
N VAL A 102 36.82 34.79 -29.79
CA VAL A 102 37.64 34.54 -30.98
C VAL A 102 38.01 33.06 -31.10
N ILE A 103 38.38 32.41 -29.99
CA ILE A 103 38.67 30.98 -29.97
C ILE A 103 37.44 30.18 -30.35
N LEU A 104 36.29 30.46 -29.72
CA LEU A 104 35.03 29.80 -30.03
C LEU A 104 34.60 30.02 -31.48
N ALA A 105 34.70 31.24 -31.99
CA ALA A 105 34.35 31.54 -33.37
C ALA A 105 35.27 30.83 -34.37
N THR A 106 36.56 30.71 -34.06
CA THR A 106 37.53 29.99 -34.89
C THR A 106 37.24 28.49 -34.94
N GLU A 107 36.89 27.91 -33.81
CA GLU A 107 36.47 26.51 -33.70
C GLU A 107 35.18 26.23 -34.49
N ARG A 108 34.18 27.14 -34.40
CA ARG A 108 32.97 27.04 -35.18
C ARG A 108 33.20 27.18 -36.69
N LEU A 109 34.08 28.09 -37.10
CA LEU A 109 34.50 28.19 -38.51
C LEU A 109 35.13 26.92 -39.03
N ARG A 110 35.98 26.28 -38.22
CA ARG A 110 36.61 25.01 -38.59
C ARG A 110 35.60 23.90 -38.79
N THR A 111 34.59 23.83 -37.93
CA THR A 111 33.50 22.82 -38.04
C THR A 111 32.58 23.07 -39.25
N LEU A 112 32.48 24.31 -39.71
CA LEU A 112 31.65 24.70 -40.85
C LEU A 112 32.36 24.74 -42.19
N GLY A 113 33.65 24.29 -42.22
CA GLY A 113 34.48 24.24 -43.44
C GLY A 113 34.93 25.63 -43.96
N GLY A 114 34.81 26.65 -43.10
CA GLY A 114 35.12 28.06 -43.46
C GLY A 114 36.50 28.56 -43.06
N ALA A 115 37.44 27.67 -42.71
CA ALA A 115 38.78 28.06 -42.26
C ALA A 115 39.61 28.66 -43.41
N GLU A 116 39.96 29.96 -43.33
CA GLU A 116 41.08 30.53 -44.08
C GLU A 116 42.41 30.12 -43.44
N PRO A 117 43.45 29.83 -44.26
CA PRO A 117 44.80 29.64 -43.72
C PRO A 117 45.27 30.95 -43.06
N PRO A 118 46.07 30.88 -41.97
CA PRO A 118 46.57 32.07 -41.28
C PRO A 118 47.37 32.93 -42.22
N GLN A 119 46.97 34.19 -42.43
CA GLN A 119 47.80 35.18 -43.12
C GLN A 119 49.02 35.47 -42.29
N LYS A 120 50.16 35.17 -42.82
CA LYS A 120 51.48 35.59 -42.33
C LYS A 120 51.57 37.12 -42.32
N SER A 121 51.45 37.73 -41.11
CA SER A 121 51.94 39.11 -40.95
C SER A 121 53.44 39.12 -41.08
N ARG A 122 53.94 39.80 -42.10
CA ARG A 122 55.36 40.21 -42.26
C ARG A 122 55.59 41.36 -41.28
N ASP A 123 56.43 41.14 -40.29
CA ASP A 123 57.26 42.18 -39.73
C ASP A 123 58.62 41.63 -39.47
N PRO A 124 59.66 42.36 -39.98
CA PRO A 124 61.03 41.92 -39.94
C PRO A 124 61.77 42.62 -38.83
N SER A 125 61.89 42.05 -37.69
CA SER A 125 62.99 42.27 -36.75
C SER A 125 62.79 41.58 -35.42
N SER A 126 63.27 40.41 -35.32
CA SER A 126 64.07 39.93 -34.20
C SER A 126 64.51 38.49 -34.49
N SER A 127 65.74 38.41 -34.93
CA SER A 127 66.56 37.20 -34.85
C SER A 127 66.66 36.81 -33.39
N LEU A 128 66.51 35.53 -33.14
CA LEU A 128 66.78 34.74 -31.94
C LEU A 128 65.56 34.00 -31.38
N ALA A 129 65.17 32.96 -32.05
CA ALA A 129 64.77 31.69 -31.45
C ALA A 129 64.74 30.63 -32.56
N ALA A 130 65.85 29.90 -32.71
CA ALA A 130 65.84 28.63 -33.42
C ALA A 130 64.72 27.75 -32.85
N PRO A 131 63.98 27.00 -33.70
CA PRO A 131 63.07 26.00 -33.19
C PRO A 131 63.92 24.99 -32.41
N LEU A 132 63.82 25.02 -31.10
CA LEU A 132 64.28 23.91 -30.29
C LEU A 132 63.56 22.67 -30.86
N LYS A 133 64.37 21.84 -31.50
CA LYS A 133 63.96 20.49 -31.91
C LYS A 133 63.18 19.92 -30.73
N ALA A 134 61.98 19.43 -31.00
CA ALA A 134 61.27 18.63 -30.03
C ALA A 134 62.22 17.56 -29.52
N ASP A 135 62.62 17.68 -28.29
CA ASP A 135 63.47 16.73 -27.64
C ASP A 135 62.58 15.47 -27.45
N GLU A 136 62.77 14.51 -28.37
CA GLU A 136 62.10 13.20 -28.31
C GLU A 136 62.52 12.41 -27.06
N GLY A 137 63.26 13.04 -26.12
CA GLY A 137 63.78 12.46 -24.90
C GLY A 137 62.91 12.60 -23.65
N ALA A 138 61.85 13.42 -23.63
CA ALA A 138 60.94 13.51 -22.46
C ALA A 138 59.80 12.47 -22.53
N SER A 139 60.12 11.26 -22.17
CA SER A 139 59.23 10.12 -22.21
C SER A 139 58.12 10.18 -21.13
N ASP A 140 58.16 11.12 -20.18
CA ASP A 140 57.28 11.21 -19.02
C ASP A 140 56.17 12.27 -19.24
N PRO A 141 54.88 11.89 -19.12
CA PRO A 141 53.72 12.79 -19.24
C PRO A 141 53.80 14.00 -18.30
N GLU A 142 54.29 13.81 -17.07
CA GLU A 142 54.44 14.86 -16.08
C GLU A 142 55.46 15.94 -16.51
N SER A 143 56.59 15.53 -17.07
CA SER A 143 57.60 16.44 -17.56
C SER A 143 57.12 17.28 -18.76
N ARG A 144 56.34 16.70 -19.65
CA ARG A 144 55.68 17.43 -20.75
C ARG A 144 54.69 18.46 -20.25
N GLU A 145 53.88 18.11 -19.24
CA GLU A 145 52.93 19.03 -18.64
C GLU A 145 53.63 20.17 -17.89
N LEU A 146 54.70 19.88 -17.15
CA LEU A 146 55.52 20.89 -16.49
C LEU A 146 56.08 21.92 -17.46
N GLU A 147 56.60 21.44 -18.60
CA GLU A 147 57.13 22.32 -19.64
C GLU A 147 56.02 23.14 -20.33
N ARG A 148 54.88 22.57 -20.53
CA ARG A 148 53.68 23.26 -21.03
C ARG A 148 53.25 24.41 -20.09
N LEU A 149 53.20 24.14 -18.78
CA LEU A 149 52.84 25.15 -17.77
C LEU A 149 53.87 26.25 -17.61
N ARG A 150 55.18 25.93 -17.73
CA ARG A 150 56.27 26.94 -17.75
C ARG A 150 56.11 27.89 -18.92
N ARG A 151 55.82 27.37 -20.13
CA ARG A 151 55.56 28.22 -21.31
C ARG A 151 54.30 29.05 -21.14
N MET A 152 53.28 28.48 -20.56
CA MET A 152 52.02 29.18 -20.27
C MET A 152 52.23 30.33 -19.28
N LEU A 153 53.03 30.14 -18.22
CA LEU A 153 53.36 31.16 -17.24
C LEU A 153 54.06 32.38 -17.89
N VAL A 154 54.94 32.13 -18.89
CA VAL A 154 55.62 33.19 -19.62
C VAL A 154 54.68 33.93 -20.57
N ASN A 155 53.80 33.23 -21.27
CA ASN A 155 53.00 33.79 -22.35
C ASN A 155 51.62 34.31 -21.89
N SER A 156 51.06 33.72 -20.84
CA SER A 156 49.70 34.00 -20.34
C SER A 156 49.57 33.58 -18.88
N PRO A 157 50.17 34.32 -17.96
CA PRO A 157 50.22 33.95 -16.54
C PRO A 157 48.83 33.79 -15.90
N ASP A 158 47.81 34.51 -16.39
CA ASP A 158 46.45 34.47 -15.88
C ASP A 158 45.74 33.13 -16.17
N LEU A 159 46.29 32.32 -17.09
CA LEU A 159 45.72 31.03 -17.45
C LEU A 159 46.18 29.87 -16.54
N ILE A 160 47.09 30.12 -15.60
CA ILE A 160 47.67 29.06 -14.76
C ILE A 160 46.61 28.50 -13.77
N ASP A 161 45.61 29.31 -13.42
CA ASP A 161 44.44 28.90 -12.58
C ASP A 161 43.14 28.71 -13.37
N ALA A 162 43.20 28.94 -14.71
CA ALA A 162 42.00 28.84 -15.52
C ALA A 162 41.64 27.37 -15.84
N PRO A 163 40.35 27.01 -15.89
CA PRO A 163 39.89 25.70 -16.30
C PRO A 163 40.30 25.39 -17.75
N GLN A 164 40.87 24.24 -18.00
CA GLN A 164 41.42 23.81 -19.29
C GLN A 164 40.97 22.42 -19.71
N GLY A 165 41.08 22.11 -20.99
CA GLY A 165 40.80 20.80 -21.55
C GLY A 165 39.30 20.45 -21.60
N GLU A 166 39.02 19.22 -21.99
CA GLU A 166 37.65 18.70 -22.13
C GLU A 166 36.91 18.63 -20.77
N ASN A 167 37.62 18.33 -19.70
CA ASN A 167 37.10 18.22 -18.35
C ASN A 167 36.86 19.58 -17.66
N LYS A 168 37.32 20.70 -18.27
CA LYS A 168 37.27 22.03 -17.64
C LYS A 168 37.91 22.07 -16.25
N GLU A 169 38.95 21.27 -16.03
CA GLU A 169 39.73 21.25 -14.79
C GLU A 169 40.83 22.32 -14.81
N THR A 170 41.19 22.83 -13.65
CA THR A 170 42.43 23.65 -13.54
C THR A 170 43.66 22.77 -13.66
N PRO A 171 44.82 23.32 -14.04
CA PRO A 171 46.08 22.55 -14.08
C PRO A 171 46.38 21.85 -12.76
N LEU A 172 46.08 22.48 -11.62
CA LEU A 172 46.27 21.88 -10.29
C LEU A 172 45.31 20.70 -10.06
N GLN A 173 44.06 20.81 -10.50
CA GLN A 173 43.09 19.69 -10.42
C GLN A 173 43.56 18.51 -11.29
N THR A 174 43.94 18.77 -12.51
CA THR A 174 44.46 17.74 -13.43
C THR A 174 45.69 17.04 -12.87
N ALA A 175 46.65 17.82 -12.34
CA ALA A 175 47.86 17.29 -11.71
C ALA A 175 47.54 16.45 -10.46
N ALA A 176 46.57 16.91 -9.64
CA ALA A 176 46.11 16.19 -8.44
C ALA A 176 45.44 14.85 -8.79
N ARG A 177 44.73 14.78 -9.91
CA ARG A 177 44.05 13.56 -10.39
C ARG A 177 45.03 12.56 -11.04
N LEU A 178 46.09 13.04 -11.72
CA LEU A 178 47.03 12.22 -12.51
C LEU A 178 48.32 11.83 -11.78
N ASP A 179 48.48 12.16 -10.50
CA ASP A 179 49.68 11.95 -9.67
C ASP A 179 50.94 12.71 -10.15
N HIS A 180 50.73 13.90 -10.71
CA HIS A 180 51.83 14.73 -11.19
C HIS A 180 52.42 15.58 -10.06
N GLY A 181 53.23 14.98 -9.19
CA GLY A 181 53.75 15.63 -7.96
C GLY A 181 54.62 16.84 -8.22
N ARG A 182 55.50 16.78 -9.23
CA ARG A 182 56.38 17.89 -9.61
C ARG A 182 55.57 19.06 -10.18
N VAL A 183 54.47 18.79 -10.88
CA VAL A 183 53.57 19.83 -11.39
C VAL A 183 52.85 20.50 -10.21
N VAL A 184 52.35 19.73 -9.23
CA VAL A 184 51.71 20.28 -8.01
C VAL A 184 52.73 21.16 -7.27
N GLU A 185 53.95 20.69 -7.01
CA GLU A 185 55.02 21.46 -6.33
C GLU A 185 55.33 22.75 -7.09
N PHE A 186 55.44 22.69 -8.42
CA PHE A 186 55.65 23.86 -9.28
C PHE A 186 54.51 24.86 -9.15
N LEU A 187 53.25 24.44 -9.31
CA LEU A 187 52.08 25.32 -9.21
C LEU A 187 51.97 25.97 -7.83
N LEU A 188 52.20 25.22 -6.76
CA LEU A 188 52.24 25.76 -5.40
C LEU A 188 53.34 26.79 -5.20
N SER A 189 54.53 26.60 -5.84
CA SER A 189 55.61 27.58 -5.82
C SER A 189 55.24 28.89 -6.53
N GLN A 190 54.35 28.83 -7.52
CA GLN A 190 53.81 29.99 -8.24
C GLN A 190 52.63 30.65 -7.50
N ARG A 191 52.31 30.24 -6.24
CA ARG A 191 51.27 30.77 -5.40
C ARG A 191 49.84 30.56 -5.96
N VAL A 192 49.65 29.54 -6.79
CA VAL A 192 48.31 29.07 -7.20
C VAL A 192 47.52 28.71 -5.97
N ASP A 193 46.24 29.11 -5.91
CA ASP A 193 45.38 28.81 -4.76
C ASP A 193 45.12 27.29 -4.67
N PRO A 194 45.67 26.60 -3.65
CA PRO A 194 45.50 25.17 -3.53
C PRO A 194 44.08 24.73 -3.05
N LYS A 195 43.28 25.71 -2.63
CA LYS A 195 41.90 25.47 -2.15
C LYS A 195 40.87 25.62 -3.27
N GLY A 196 41.20 26.41 -4.28
CA GLY A 196 40.32 26.66 -5.43
C GLY A 196 40.24 25.47 -6.37
N GLY A 197 39.10 25.32 -7.04
CA GLY A 197 38.91 24.33 -8.09
C GLY A 197 37.74 24.67 -8.99
N ALA A 198 37.87 24.38 -10.27
CA ALA A 198 36.76 24.52 -11.20
C ALA A 198 35.65 23.51 -10.87
N GLN A 199 34.40 23.87 -11.18
CA GLN A 199 33.23 23.01 -10.96
C GLN A 199 33.07 22.59 -9.48
N GLY A 200 33.49 23.47 -8.52
CA GLY A 200 33.33 23.20 -7.08
C GLY A 200 34.06 21.95 -6.56
N LEU A 201 35.08 21.48 -7.28
CA LEU A 201 35.83 20.25 -7.01
C LEU A 201 37.26 20.56 -6.60
N PRO A 202 37.61 20.72 -5.32
CA PRO A 202 38.95 21.09 -4.89
C PRO A 202 39.99 20.00 -5.23
N PRO A 203 41.24 20.37 -5.53
CA PRO A 203 42.33 19.43 -5.87
C PRO A 203 42.55 18.33 -4.83
N LEU A 204 42.39 18.65 -3.52
CA LEU A 204 42.55 17.69 -2.43
C LEU A 204 41.56 16.53 -2.53
N HIS A 205 40.32 16.80 -2.98
CA HIS A 205 39.32 15.75 -3.18
C HIS A 205 39.72 14.80 -4.32
N LEU A 206 40.19 15.34 -5.42
CA LEU A 206 40.70 14.56 -6.58
C LEU A 206 41.86 13.66 -6.18
N ALA A 207 42.86 14.25 -5.52
CA ALA A 207 44.03 13.49 -5.04
C ALA A 207 43.60 12.39 -4.03
N ALA A 208 42.66 12.72 -3.12
CA ALA A 208 42.15 11.78 -2.14
C ALA A 208 41.38 10.62 -2.79
N GLY A 209 40.49 10.89 -3.73
CA GLY A 209 39.74 9.89 -4.47
C GLY A 209 40.60 9.01 -5.37
N ALA A 210 41.59 9.60 -6.01
CA ALA A 210 42.57 8.87 -6.83
C ALA A 210 43.49 7.96 -5.97
N GLY A 211 43.75 8.32 -4.73
CA GLY A 211 44.60 7.56 -3.82
C GLY A 211 46.04 8.04 -3.77
N HIS A 212 46.33 9.25 -4.26
CA HIS A 212 47.66 9.82 -4.38
C HIS A 212 48.15 10.41 -3.05
N LYS A 213 48.59 9.54 -2.14
CA LYS A 213 48.99 9.90 -0.77
C LYS A 213 50.02 11.06 -0.74
N ARG A 214 51.07 11.00 -1.62
CA ARG A 214 52.10 12.06 -1.67
C ARG A 214 51.49 13.42 -1.99
N LEU A 215 50.53 13.50 -2.93
CA LEU A 215 49.88 14.74 -3.29
C LEU A 215 48.94 15.25 -2.19
N VAL A 216 48.23 14.34 -1.54
CA VAL A 216 47.42 14.69 -0.37
C VAL A 216 48.30 15.33 0.70
N ASP A 217 49.42 14.71 1.05
CA ASP A 217 50.38 15.25 2.04
C ASP A 217 50.96 16.62 1.61
N LEU A 218 51.25 16.82 0.31
CA LEU A 218 51.71 18.11 -0.23
C LEU A 218 50.65 19.21 -0.12
N LEU A 219 49.43 18.92 -0.51
CA LEU A 219 48.30 19.88 -0.43
C LEU A 219 47.96 20.24 1.01
N LEU A 220 47.96 19.28 1.93
CA LEU A 220 47.77 19.52 3.35
C LEU A 220 48.89 20.39 3.95
N LYS A 221 50.17 20.14 3.57
CA LYS A 221 51.30 20.99 3.97
C LYS A 221 51.20 22.39 3.38
N ALA A 222 50.57 22.55 2.22
CA ALA A 222 50.32 23.87 1.60
C ALA A 222 49.15 24.63 2.30
N GLY A 223 48.57 24.08 3.38
CA GLY A 223 47.55 24.73 4.18
C GLY A 223 46.11 24.55 3.67
N VAL A 224 45.88 23.54 2.82
CA VAL A 224 44.49 23.15 2.47
C VAL A 224 43.83 22.52 3.69
N PRO A 225 42.65 22.98 4.10
CA PRO A 225 41.94 22.38 5.22
C PRO A 225 41.59 20.90 4.93
N PRO A 226 41.86 19.95 5.85
CA PRO A 226 41.55 18.54 5.65
C PRO A 226 40.06 18.25 5.56
N ASP A 227 39.21 19.15 6.10
CA ASP A 227 37.76 19.08 6.09
C ASP A 227 37.08 20.01 5.08
N GLN A 228 37.82 20.49 4.06
CA GLN A 228 37.23 21.30 2.99
C GLN A 228 36.07 20.54 2.33
N LEU A 229 34.97 21.23 2.04
CA LEU A 229 33.81 20.66 1.39
C LEU A 229 33.84 20.90 -0.12
N ASP A 230 33.43 19.91 -0.90
CA ASP A 230 33.06 20.07 -2.30
C ASP A 230 31.64 20.60 -2.47
N GLU A 231 31.17 20.86 -3.69
CA GLU A 231 29.81 21.32 -3.98
C GLU A 231 28.72 20.32 -3.48
N SER A 232 29.07 19.07 -3.30
CA SER A 232 28.18 18.03 -2.77
C SER A 232 28.20 17.97 -1.24
N GLY A 233 28.97 18.85 -0.57
CA GLY A 233 29.20 18.82 0.86
C GLY A 233 30.03 17.62 1.33
N MET A 234 30.81 16.98 0.46
CA MET A 234 31.71 15.90 0.82
C MET A 234 33.09 16.44 1.19
N THR A 235 33.76 15.81 2.16
CA THR A 235 35.13 16.08 2.51
C THR A 235 36.11 15.20 1.68
N PRO A 236 37.42 15.51 1.63
CA PRO A 236 38.41 14.62 1.04
C PRO A 236 38.39 13.23 1.66
N LEU A 237 38.05 13.13 2.97
CA LEU A 237 37.90 11.86 3.68
C LEU A 237 36.78 11.02 3.11
N HIS A 238 35.64 11.61 2.75
CA HIS A 238 34.55 10.90 2.06
C HIS A 238 35.01 10.34 0.71
N TRP A 239 35.76 11.12 -0.06
CA TRP A 239 36.30 10.70 -1.36
C TRP A 239 37.28 9.54 -1.23
N ALA A 240 38.19 9.61 -0.26
CA ALA A 240 39.17 8.55 0.02
C ALA A 240 38.48 7.23 0.46
N VAL A 241 37.47 7.34 1.36
CA VAL A 241 36.69 6.20 1.83
C VAL A 241 35.86 5.58 0.70
N ARG A 242 35.17 6.42 -0.09
CA ARG A 242 34.41 5.97 -1.28
C ARG A 242 35.24 5.19 -2.26
N ALA A 243 36.50 5.67 -2.49
CA ALA A 243 37.43 5.04 -3.40
C ALA A 243 38.23 3.89 -2.78
N GLY A 244 38.05 3.60 -1.48
CA GLY A 244 38.77 2.51 -0.81
C GLY A 244 40.24 2.75 -0.64
N ARG A 245 40.71 3.97 -0.24
CA ARG A 245 42.10 4.38 -0.16
C ARG A 245 42.62 4.47 1.28
N PRO A 246 42.98 3.36 1.96
CA PRO A 246 43.30 3.36 3.40
C PRO A 246 44.51 4.24 3.75
N GLN A 247 45.52 4.29 2.90
CA GLN A 247 46.72 5.10 3.16
C GLN A 247 46.41 6.60 3.13
N VAL A 248 45.52 7.04 2.24
CA VAL A 248 45.07 8.43 2.17
C VAL A 248 44.13 8.76 3.35
N VAL A 249 43.23 7.84 3.70
CA VAL A 249 42.37 7.97 4.91
C VAL A 249 43.25 8.19 6.13
N GLN A 250 44.29 7.39 6.30
CA GLN A 250 45.24 7.54 7.42
C GLN A 250 45.97 8.88 7.41
N SER A 251 46.42 9.36 6.25
CA SER A 251 47.05 10.69 6.12
C SER A 251 46.10 11.82 6.46
N LEU A 252 44.89 11.79 5.95
CA LEU A 252 43.87 12.80 6.26
C LEU A 252 43.50 12.85 7.76
N LEU A 253 43.32 11.69 8.38
CA LEU A 253 43.01 11.56 9.82
C LEU A 253 44.22 12.06 10.66
N ALA A 254 45.45 11.71 10.30
CA ALA A 254 46.67 12.20 10.96
C ALA A 254 46.84 13.72 10.83
N SER A 255 46.26 14.33 9.79
CA SER A 255 46.28 15.77 9.54
C SER A 255 45.07 16.50 10.18
N GLY A 256 44.29 15.82 11.00
CA GLY A 256 43.15 16.39 11.75
C GLY A 256 41.82 16.39 11.03
N ALA A 257 41.65 15.59 9.94
CA ALA A 257 40.33 15.40 9.35
C ALA A 257 39.36 14.76 10.35
N ARG A 258 38.17 15.32 10.46
CA ARG A 258 37.15 14.85 11.39
C ARG A 258 36.32 13.71 10.76
N PRO A 259 36.30 12.51 11.37
CA PRO A 259 35.61 11.34 10.80
C PRO A 259 34.08 11.42 10.93
N SER A 260 33.55 12.40 11.68
CA SER A 260 32.12 12.55 11.97
C SER A 260 31.38 13.56 11.08
N ILE A 261 32.09 14.26 10.17
CA ILE A 261 31.45 15.21 9.25
C ILE A 261 30.48 14.46 8.34
N ARG A 262 29.27 15.02 8.18
CA ARG A 262 28.22 14.47 7.32
C ARG A 262 28.22 15.18 5.97
N CYS A 263 28.15 14.44 4.87
CA CYS A 263 27.93 15.04 3.55
C CYS A 263 26.53 15.62 3.43
N GLN A 264 26.37 16.75 2.71
CA GLN A 264 25.08 17.46 2.59
C GLN A 264 24.24 16.97 1.39
N GLY A 265 24.83 16.28 0.45
CA GLY A 265 24.18 15.84 -0.79
C GLY A 265 23.44 14.51 -0.65
N SER A 266 22.36 14.36 -1.42
CA SER A 266 21.70 13.07 -1.61
C SER A 266 22.53 12.16 -2.50
N ARG A 267 22.74 10.90 -2.09
CA ARG A 267 23.51 9.92 -2.86
C ARG A 267 22.73 8.61 -3.01
N SER A 268 22.62 8.15 -4.24
CA SER A 268 22.07 6.83 -4.55
C SER A 268 23.24 5.81 -4.51
N PHE A 269 23.10 4.82 -3.63
CA PHE A 269 23.98 3.67 -3.56
C PHE A 269 23.32 2.50 -4.30
N GLN A 270 23.38 2.53 -5.64
CA GLN A 270 22.78 1.48 -6.48
C GLN A 270 23.51 0.13 -6.35
N ASP A 271 24.75 0.15 -5.91
CA ASP A 271 25.60 -1.04 -5.72
C ASP A 271 25.34 -1.77 -4.39
N THR A 272 24.44 -1.28 -3.55
CA THR A 272 24.07 -1.94 -2.29
C THR A 272 22.82 -2.82 -2.46
N PRO A 273 22.71 -3.94 -1.75
CA PRO A 273 21.53 -4.81 -1.81
C PRO A 273 20.20 -4.08 -1.57
N SER A 274 20.24 -3.01 -0.77
CA SER A 274 19.06 -2.24 -0.36
C SER A 274 18.71 -1.07 -1.26
N LYS A 275 19.53 -0.73 -2.28
CA LYS A 275 19.34 0.42 -3.20
C LYS A 275 18.98 1.74 -2.48
N LEU A 276 19.67 2.03 -1.38
CA LEU A 276 19.36 3.16 -0.50
C LEU A 276 19.73 4.50 -1.16
N ILE A 277 18.87 5.51 -0.97
CA ILE A 277 19.15 6.91 -1.30
C ILE A 277 19.44 7.63 0.00
N LEU A 278 20.70 7.72 0.39
CA LEU A 278 21.11 8.27 1.67
C LEU A 278 21.58 9.72 1.55
N THR A 279 21.22 10.50 2.55
CA THR A 279 21.68 11.86 2.77
C THR A 279 22.44 11.93 4.09
N GLN A 280 23.20 12.99 4.32
CA GLN A 280 23.94 13.21 5.56
C GLN A 280 24.82 12.01 5.97
N LEU A 281 25.42 11.34 5.00
CA LEU A 281 26.25 10.16 5.23
C LEU A 281 27.60 10.56 5.82
N THR A 282 28.02 9.88 6.89
CA THR A 282 29.36 10.03 7.46
C THR A 282 30.39 9.18 6.68
N PRO A 283 31.70 9.46 6.77
CA PRO A 283 32.74 8.58 6.25
C PRO A 283 32.61 7.13 6.77
N LEU A 284 32.29 6.96 8.06
CA LEU A 284 32.06 5.63 8.65
C LEU A 284 30.87 4.92 8.00
N GLY A 285 29.75 5.61 7.84
CA GLY A 285 28.57 5.05 7.16
C GLY A 285 28.88 4.63 5.72
N MET A 286 29.70 5.42 5.01
CA MET A 286 30.15 5.10 3.64
C MET A 286 31.06 3.86 3.62
N ALA A 287 31.96 3.70 4.58
CA ALA A 287 32.83 2.53 4.70
C ALA A 287 32.00 1.25 4.95
N ILE A 288 30.99 1.34 5.78
CA ILE A 288 30.05 0.24 6.09
C ILE A 288 29.29 -0.19 4.84
N LEU A 289 28.70 0.76 4.12
CA LEU A 289 27.96 0.47 2.88
C LEU A 289 28.82 -0.19 1.80
N LYS A 290 30.12 0.14 1.76
CA LYS A 290 31.09 -0.48 0.86
C LYS A 290 31.65 -1.82 1.38
N GLY A 291 31.25 -2.25 2.58
CA GLY A 291 31.74 -3.48 3.19
C GLY A 291 33.26 -3.45 3.51
N ASN A 292 33.85 -2.25 3.62
CA ASN A 292 35.31 -2.10 3.79
C ASN A 292 35.69 -2.09 5.27
N ARG A 293 35.89 -3.28 5.86
CA ARG A 293 36.23 -3.45 7.28
C ARG A 293 37.51 -2.73 7.69
N PRO A 294 38.63 -2.81 6.94
CA PRO A 294 39.84 -2.08 7.31
C PRO A 294 39.62 -0.57 7.44
N LEU A 295 38.79 0.04 6.60
CA LEU A 295 38.45 1.45 6.70
C LEU A 295 37.54 1.74 7.90
N VAL A 296 36.61 0.85 8.23
CA VAL A 296 35.79 0.97 9.43
C VAL A 296 36.67 0.98 10.68
N GLU A 297 37.63 0.07 10.78
CA GLU A 297 38.57 0.00 11.91
C GLU A 297 39.44 1.25 12.03
N LEU A 298 39.96 1.77 10.90
CA LEU A 298 40.71 3.00 10.89
C LEU A 298 39.88 4.21 11.35
N LEU A 299 38.66 4.33 10.88
CA LEU A 299 37.78 5.44 11.22
C LEU A 299 37.33 5.38 12.68
N VAL A 300 36.98 4.20 13.20
CA VAL A 300 36.63 3.99 14.61
C VAL A 300 37.84 4.25 15.50
N GLY A 301 39.03 3.75 15.13
CA GLY A 301 40.29 4.04 15.83
C GLY A 301 40.64 5.52 15.87
N ALA A 302 40.18 6.32 14.90
CA ALA A 302 40.33 7.77 14.85
C ALA A 302 39.18 8.53 15.53
N GLY A 303 38.29 7.84 16.27
CA GLY A 303 37.22 8.46 17.04
C GLY A 303 35.89 8.66 16.30
N ALA A 304 35.65 7.95 15.19
CA ALA A 304 34.32 7.91 14.60
C ALA A 304 33.35 7.21 15.58
N SER A 305 32.21 7.86 15.84
CA SER A 305 31.20 7.32 16.76
C SER A 305 30.47 6.13 16.17
N LEU A 306 30.33 5.05 16.95
CA LEU A 306 29.55 3.85 16.63
C LEU A 306 28.07 4.01 17.02
N ASN A 307 27.76 4.99 17.88
CA ASN A 307 26.45 5.15 18.50
C ASN A 307 25.77 6.46 18.13
N GLU A 308 26.25 7.17 17.13
CA GLU A 308 25.60 8.32 16.54
C GLU A 308 25.01 8.01 15.18
N GLU A 309 24.18 8.91 14.70
CA GLU A 309 23.59 8.78 13.36
C GLU A 309 24.68 8.82 12.28
N ALA A 310 24.81 7.77 11.49
CA ALA A 310 25.78 7.63 10.40
C ALA A 310 25.24 8.01 9.03
N ALA A 311 23.92 7.95 8.85
CA ALA A 311 23.24 8.24 7.59
C ALA A 311 21.77 8.59 7.83
N THR A 312 21.18 9.31 6.85
CA THR A 312 19.73 9.58 6.81
C THR A 312 19.18 9.16 5.47
N ASP A 313 18.04 8.48 5.45
CA ASP A 313 17.28 8.18 4.25
C ASP A 313 16.09 9.15 4.13
N LEU A 314 15.78 9.53 2.89
CA LEU A 314 14.59 10.31 2.56
C LEU A 314 13.65 9.38 1.78
N ASP A 315 12.98 8.48 2.49
CA ASP A 315 11.95 7.62 1.93
C ASP A 315 10.58 8.33 1.86
N ARG A 316 9.64 7.73 1.12
CA ARG A 316 8.24 8.20 1.04
C ARG A 316 7.54 8.27 2.40
N ALA A 317 8.04 7.52 3.39
CA ALA A 317 7.55 7.50 4.77
C ALA A 317 8.12 8.61 5.66
N GLY A 318 9.09 9.41 5.17
CA GLY A 318 9.73 10.49 5.92
C GLY A 318 11.23 10.33 6.11
N LYS A 319 11.82 11.20 6.93
CA LYS A 319 13.24 11.19 7.24
C LYS A 319 13.56 10.04 8.20
N GLN A 320 14.35 9.06 7.75
CA GLN A 320 14.81 7.93 8.56
C GLN A 320 16.31 8.01 8.81
N SER A 321 16.70 7.87 10.07
CA SER A 321 18.09 7.91 10.50
C SER A 321 18.63 6.52 10.83
N TYR A 322 19.92 6.29 10.60
CA TYR A 322 20.58 5.00 10.82
C TYR A 322 21.85 5.18 11.65
N SER A 323 21.99 4.36 12.72
CA SER A 323 23.29 4.15 13.35
C SER A 323 24.21 3.32 12.44
N PRO A 324 25.52 3.28 12.70
CA PRO A 324 26.45 2.38 12.01
C PRO A 324 25.96 0.92 12.00
N LEU A 325 25.49 0.42 13.12
CA LEU A 325 25.00 -0.96 13.25
C LEU A 325 23.70 -1.16 12.45
N LEU A 326 22.73 -0.25 12.57
CA LEU A 326 21.50 -0.31 11.77
C LEU A 326 21.77 -0.27 10.25
N LEU A 327 22.77 0.52 9.85
CA LEU A 327 23.15 0.63 8.44
C LEU A 327 23.74 -0.69 7.91
N ALA A 328 24.59 -1.35 8.71
CA ALA A 328 25.15 -2.65 8.36
C ALA A 328 24.05 -3.74 8.29
N LEU A 329 23.12 -3.74 9.23
CA LEU A 329 21.97 -4.64 9.25
C LEU A 329 21.05 -4.39 8.05
N LYS A 330 20.76 -3.15 7.72
CA LYS A 330 19.98 -2.78 6.53
C LYS A 330 20.63 -3.24 5.24
N ASN A 331 21.97 -3.17 5.19
CA ASN A 331 22.76 -3.69 4.06
C ASN A 331 22.87 -5.22 4.06
N ARG A 332 22.33 -5.91 5.07
CA ARG A 332 22.41 -7.38 5.28
C ARG A 332 23.83 -7.91 5.34
N ASP A 333 24.78 -7.12 5.84
CA ASP A 333 26.16 -7.54 6.04
C ASP A 333 26.36 -8.10 7.44
N VAL A 334 26.18 -9.43 7.56
CA VAL A 334 26.35 -10.16 8.83
C VAL A 334 27.73 -9.91 9.45
N ALA A 335 28.76 -9.99 8.64
CA ALA A 335 30.13 -9.93 9.12
C ALA A 335 30.54 -8.50 9.52
N MET A 336 30.01 -7.47 8.85
CA MET A 336 30.16 -6.07 9.28
C MET A 336 29.39 -5.80 10.56
N SER A 337 28.16 -6.30 10.68
CA SER A 337 27.35 -6.16 11.89
C SER A 337 28.03 -6.80 13.11
N GLN A 338 28.57 -8.02 12.95
CA GLN A 338 29.36 -8.68 14.00
C GLN A 338 30.58 -7.86 14.39
N ARG A 339 31.32 -7.32 13.39
CA ARG A 339 32.51 -6.51 13.66
C ARG A 339 32.17 -5.21 14.39
N LEU A 340 31.09 -4.55 14.04
CA LEU A 340 30.64 -3.33 14.73
C LEU A 340 30.28 -3.63 16.19
N LEU A 341 29.62 -4.77 16.48
CA LEU A 341 29.33 -5.21 17.85
C LEU A 341 30.61 -5.49 18.64
N GLU A 342 31.61 -6.12 18.03
CA GLU A 342 32.94 -6.34 18.64
C GLU A 342 33.68 -5.03 18.94
N LEU A 343 33.47 -4.00 18.12
CA LEU A 343 34.06 -2.66 18.31
C LEU A 343 33.26 -1.81 19.35
N GLY A 344 32.15 -2.32 19.87
CA GLY A 344 31.39 -1.65 20.93
C GLY A 344 30.17 -0.85 20.43
N ALA A 345 29.63 -1.17 19.28
CA ALA A 345 28.33 -0.62 18.85
C ALA A 345 27.23 -1.11 19.79
N ASP A 346 26.37 -0.19 20.23
CA ASP A 346 25.25 -0.50 21.12
C ASP A 346 24.11 -1.15 20.35
N PRO A 347 23.80 -2.44 20.62
CA PRO A 347 22.71 -3.15 19.95
C PRO A 347 21.32 -2.71 20.41
N THR A 348 21.22 -1.95 21.50
CA THR A 348 19.93 -1.48 22.07
C THR A 348 19.61 -0.04 21.69
N LEU A 349 20.50 0.62 20.95
CA LEU A 349 20.37 2.02 20.58
C LEU A 349 19.15 2.21 19.66
N VAL A 350 18.23 3.04 20.13
CA VAL A 350 17.05 3.46 19.34
C VAL A 350 17.39 4.73 18.57
N ILE A 351 17.27 4.67 17.24
CA ILE A 351 17.37 5.86 16.38
C ILE A 351 16.07 6.02 15.60
N GLY A 352 15.36 7.11 15.86
CA GLY A 352 13.97 7.23 15.44
C GLY A 352 13.10 6.22 16.18
N GLU A 353 12.35 5.40 15.43
CA GLU A 353 11.52 4.32 15.98
C GLU A 353 12.15 2.92 15.78
N ARG A 354 13.40 2.84 15.32
CA ARG A 354 14.05 1.59 14.93
C ARG A 354 15.12 1.16 15.91
N ILE A 355 15.10 -0.12 16.20
CA ILE A 355 16.16 -0.80 16.97
C ILE A 355 16.90 -1.78 16.04
N PRO A 356 18.18 -2.08 16.30
CA PRO A 356 18.96 -3.04 15.54
C PRO A 356 18.30 -4.42 15.42
N LEU A 357 17.67 -4.90 16.49
CA LEU A 357 17.00 -6.19 16.52
C LEU A 357 15.78 -6.23 15.57
N SER A 358 15.01 -5.14 15.44
CA SER A 358 13.85 -5.10 14.54
C SER A 358 14.23 -5.21 13.06
N GLU A 359 15.38 -4.68 12.68
CA GLU A 359 15.89 -4.82 11.30
C GLU A 359 16.47 -6.23 11.09
N ALA A 360 17.13 -6.81 12.10
CA ALA A 360 17.78 -8.11 12.03
C ALA A 360 16.80 -9.28 12.03
N ILE A 361 15.71 -9.19 12.80
CA ILE A 361 14.79 -10.32 13.04
C ILE A 361 14.20 -10.87 11.74
N ALA A 362 14.07 -10.04 10.72
CA ALA A 362 13.50 -10.42 9.43
C ALA A 362 14.41 -11.31 8.58
N TRP A 363 15.73 -11.35 8.82
CA TRP A 363 16.66 -12.00 7.89
C TRP A 363 17.95 -12.55 8.53
N ALA A 364 18.40 -12.01 9.68
CA ALA A 364 19.72 -12.29 10.21
C ALA A 364 19.84 -13.72 10.80
N PRO A 365 20.99 -14.39 10.69
CA PRO A 365 21.22 -15.69 11.33
C PRO A 365 21.00 -15.60 12.84
N VAL A 366 20.61 -16.72 13.46
CA VAL A 366 20.34 -16.80 14.90
C VAL A 366 21.55 -16.35 15.73
N GLU A 367 22.75 -16.71 15.31
CA GLU A 367 24.01 -16.34 15.97
C GLU A 367 24.21 -14.81 16.03
N LEU A 368 23.74 -14.08 15.03
CA LEU A 368 23.78 -12.62 15.06
C LEU A 368 22.69 -12.05 15.98
N LEU A 369 21.50 -12.67 16.01
CA LEU A 369 20.44 -12.29 16.95
C LEU A 369 20.89 -12.47 18.40
N ASP A 370 21.56 -13.58 18.73
CA ASP A 370 22.14 -13.83 20.05
C ASP A 370 23.16 -12.75 20.45
N ARG A 371 24.02 -12.34 19.52
CA ARG A 371 24.98 -11.26 19.77
C ARG A 371 24.29 -9.92 20.01
N LEU A 372 23.20 -9.63 19.29
CA LEU A 372 22.44 -8.38 19.46
C LEU A 372 21.78 -8.26 20.85
N VAL A 373 21.46 -9.39 21.48
CA VAL A 373 20.95 -9.43 22.88
C VAL A 373 22.03 -9.73 23.92
N GLY A 374 23.29 -9.80 23.50
CA GLY A 374 24.43 -10.07 24.37
C GLY A 374 24.47 -11.48 24.92
N GLY A 375 23.96 -12.47 24.17
CA GLY A 375 23.94 -13.89 24.57
C GLY A 375 23.02 -14.20 25.75
N ARG A 376 22.06 -13.33 26.05
CA ARG A 376 21.10 -13.50 27.16
C ARG A 376 20.01 -14.48 26.77
N SER A 377 19.53 -15.28 27.75
CA SER A 377 18.40 -16.19 27.54
C SER A 377 17.02 -15.53 27.51
N LYS A 378 16.96 -14.24 27.82
CA LYS A 378 15.74 -13.42 27.73
C LYS A 378 16.07 -12.09 27.06
N LEU A 379 15.09 -11.50 26.41
CA LEU A 379 15.24 -10.16 25.87
C LEU A 379 15.64 -9.17 26.98
N PRO A 380 16.57 -8.22 26.72
CA PRO A 380 16.84 -7.13 27.63
C PRO A 380 15.56 -6.37 27.98
N GLU A 381 15.47 -5.86 29.20
CA GLU A 381 14.28 -5.14 29.67
C GLU A 381 13.93 -3.94 28.78
N SER A 382 14.95 -3.28 28.24
CA SER A 382 14.78 -2.20 27.23
C SER A 382 14.14 -2.62 25.92
N LEU A 383 14.16 -3.90 25.58
CA LEU A 383 13.59 -4.48 24.35
C LEU A 383 12.34 -5.33 24.62
N ALA A 384 12.05 -5.65 25.86
CA ALA A 384 10.94 -6.51 26.25
C ALA A 384 9.58 -5.94 25.79
N SER A 385 9.38 -4.62 25.94
CA SER A 385 8.16 -3.93 25.49
C SER A 385 7.95 -3.95 23.97
N GLN A 386 9.00 -4.24 23.20
CA GLN A 386 8.93 -4.34 21.74
C GLN A 386 8.81 -5.79 21.24
N GLY A 387 8.82 -6.76 22.16
CA GLY A 387 8.69 -8.18 21.85
C GLY A 387 7.55 -8.51 20.89
N PRO A 388 6.31 -8.04 21.14
CA PRO A 388 5.16 -8.28 20.26
C PRO A 388 5.35 -7.72 18.84
N SER A 389 5.92 -6.53 18.71
CA SER A 389 6.23 -5.92 17.40
C SER A 389 7.31 -6.69 16.65
N LEU A 390 8.33 -7.20 17.36
CA LEU A 390 9.38 -8.05 16.81
C LEU A 390 8.81 -9.38 16.32
N LEU A 391 7.94 -10.01 17.12
CA LEU A 391 7.27 -11.25 16.76
C LEU A 391 6.40 -11.07 15.53
N ARG A 392 5.64 -9.97 15.46
CA ARG A 392 4.87 -9.63 14.28
C ARG A 392 5.75 -9.43 13.04
N ALA A 393 6.87 -8.72 13.17
CA ALA A 393 7.82 -8.52 12.07
C ALA A 393 8.38 -9.84 11.52
N ALA A 394 8.68 -10.81 12.39
CA ALA A 394 9.12 -12.13 11.97
C ALA A 394 8.04 -12.94 11.26
N ILE A 395 6.77 -12.80 11.70
CA ILE A 395 5.60 -13.43 11.09
C ILE A 395 5.34 -12.84 9.71
N ASP A 396 5.35 -11.52 9.55
CA ASP A 396 5.04 -10.81 8.30
C ASP A 396 6.00 -11.16 7.15
N VAL A 397 7.22 -11.57 7.49
CA VAL A 397 8.22 -12.06 6.51
C VAL A 397 8.29 -13.57 6.39
N PHE A 398 7.40 -14.30 7.05
CA PHE A 398 7.36 -15.78 7.09
C PHE A 398 8.68 -16.44 7.53
N ARG A 399 9.23 -15.97 8.64
CA ARG A 399 10.49 -16.47 9.17
C ARG A 399 10.33 -17.31 10.44
N PRO A 400 10.20 -18.63 10.33
CA PRO A 400 10.01 -19.51 11.49
C PRO A 400 11.16 -19.43 12.50
N GLU A 401 12.41 -19.37 12.04
CA GLU A 401 13.59 -19.31 12.91
C GLU A 401 13.60 -18.05 13.79
N GLY A 402 13.11 -16.93 13.28
CA GLY A 402 12.96 -15.69 14.04
C GLY A 402 11.86 -15.78 15.09
N VAL A 403 10.74 -16.44 14.74
CA VAL A 403 9.63 -16.70 15.67
C VAL A 403 10.08 -17.64 16.78
N ASP A 404 10.69 -18.79 16.46
CA ASP A 404 11.21 -19.75 17.43
C ASP A 404 12.21 -19.07 18.39
N TRP A 405 13.10 -18.24 17.83
CA TRP A 405 14.10 -17.51 18.61
C TRP A 405 13.44 -16.53 19.60
N LEU A 406 12.45 -15.74 19.17
CA LEU A 406 11.74 -14.78 20.03
C LEU A 406 10.97 -15.47 21.15
N LEU A 407 10.27 -16.56 20.83
CA LEU A 407 9.53 -17.36 21.81
C LEU A 407 10.49 -17.99 22.86
N ALA A 408 11.65 -18.48 22.40
CA ALA A 408 12.70 -19.02 23.31
C ALA A 408 13.27 -17.93 24.22
N HIS A 409 13.24 -16.64 23.80
CA HIS A 409 13.69 -15.50 24.61
C HIS A 409 12.58 -14.86 25.45
N GLY A 410 11.44 -15.54 25.58
CA GLY A 410 10.36 -15.17 26.50
C GLY A 410 9.38 -14.14 25.97
N VAL A 411 9.31 -13.92 24.66
CA VAL A 411 8.26 -13.11 24.05
C VAL A 411 6.94 -13.87 24.14
N SER A 412 5.88 -13.18 24.59
CA SER A 412 4.54 -13.77 24.70
C SER A 412 3.97 -14.14 23.34
N ALA A 413 3.39 -15.33 23.25
CA ALA A 413 2.72 -15.80 22.04
C ALA A 413 1.28 -15.25 21.88
N ASP A 414 0.73 -14.58 22.92
CA ASP A 414 -0.65 -14.10 22.96
C ASP A 414 -0.79 -12.59 23.10
N GLU A 415 0.30 -11.85 23.24
CA GLU A 415 0.23 -10.40 23.43
C GLU A 415 -0.30 -9.70 22.18
N PRO A 416 -1.46 -9.02 22.28
CA PRO A 416 -2.09 -8.41 21.13
C PRO A 416 -1.44 -7.08 20.75
N ASN A 417 -1.54 -6.71 19.47
CA ASN A 417 -1.21 -5.38 18.98
C ASN A 417 -2.32 -4.35 19.33
N ASP A 418 -2.14 -3.10 18.88
CA ASP A 418 -3.11 -2.02 19.08
C ASP A 418 -4.48 -2.30 18.44
N GLU A 419 -4.60 -3.24 17.51
CA GLU A 419 -5.85 -3.67 16.89
C GLU A 419 -6.48 -4.88 17.60
N GLY A 420 -5.84 -5.37 18.66
CA GLY A 420 -6.24 -6.56 19.40
C GLY A 420 -5.85 -7.87 18.72
N GLU A 421 -5.09 -7.81 17.61
CA GLU A 421 -4.63 -8.99 16.90
C GLU A 421 -3.47 -9.66 17.64
N THR A 422 -3.63 -10.92 18.01
CA THR A 422 -2.54 -11.76 18.55
C THR A 422 -1.58 -12.20 17.44
N PRO A 423 -0.39 -12.71 17.77
CA PRO A 423 0.52 -13.30 16.79
C PRO A 423 -0.12 -14.35 15.89
N LEU A 424 -1.07 -15.15 16.41
CA LEU A 424 -1.83 -16.11 15.61
C LEU A 424 -2.67 -15.42 14.51
N HIS A 425 -3.31 -14.27 14.78
CA HIS A 425 -4.00 -13.47 13.77
C HIS A 425 -3.03 -13.01 12.68
N GLY A 426 -1.82 -12.60 13.08
CA GLY A 426 -0.77 -12.16 12.18
C GLY A 426 -0.37 -13.19 11.14
N VAL A 427 -0.33 -14.47 11.51
CA VAL A 427 -0.02 -15.56 10.56
C VAL A 427 -1.00 -15.55 9.38
N PHE A 428 -2.30 -15.37 9.66
CA PHE A 428 -3.35 -15.39 8.64
C PHE A 428 -3.46 -14.05 7.90
N GLY A 429 -3.30 -12.92 8.58
CA GLY A 429 -3.29 -11.60 7.96
C GLY A 429 -2.22 -11.47 6.87
N SER A 430 -1.00 -11.88 7.19
CA SER A 430 0.14 -11.85 6.27
C SER A 430 0.02 -12.87 5.13
N PHE A 431 -0.69 -13.97 5.35
CA PHE A 431 -0.88 -15.05 4.38
C PHE A 431 -1.78 -14.66 3.21
N ARG A 432 -2.76 -13.76 3.41
CA ARG A 432 -3.74 -13.36 2.40
C ARG A 432 -3.08 -12.90 1.10
N ASP A 433 -2.01 -12.12 1.20
CA ASP A 433 -1.39 -11.44 0.05
C ASP A 433 -0.19 -12.21 -0.54
N LYS A 434 0.27 -13.30 0.12
CA LYS A 434 1.53 -13.97 -0.20
C LYS A 434 1.41 -15.51 -0.26
N ARG A 435 0.43 -16.02 -0.99
CA ARG A 435 0.11 -17.46 -1.08
C ARG A 435 1.08 -18.28 -1.95
N SER A 436 2.38 -18.10 -1.81
CA SER A 436 3.33 -19.00 -2.46
C SER A 436 3.47 -20.33 -1.69
N PRO A 437 3.83 -21.45 -2.35
CA PRO A 437 4.04 -22.73 -1.65
C PRO A 437 5.08 -22.66 -0.53
N GLY A 438 6.15 -21.87 -0.72
CA GLY A 438 7.18 -21.66 0.29
C GLY A 438 6.63 -20.93 1.53
N ASN A 439 5.82 -19.89 1.33
CA ASN A 439 5.19 -19.15 2.42
C ASN A 439 4.19 -20.00 3.18
N GLN A 440 3.46 -20.90 2.49
CA GLN A 440 2.55 -21.85 3.16
C GLN A 440 3.29 -22.78 4.11
N SER A 441 4.42 -23.33 3.70
CA SER A 441 5.25 -24.19 4.57
C SER A 441 5.79 -23.43 5.76
N SER A 442 6.29 -22.19 5.55
CA SER A 442 6.78 -21.33 6.62
C SER A 442 5.67 -20.92 7.60
N ALA A 443 4.49 -20.54 7.06
CA ALA A 443 3.33 -20.18 7.88
C ALA A 443 2.87 -21.34 8.77
N LEU A 444 2.88 -22.58 8.27
CA LEU A 444 2.57 -23.76 9.09
C LEU A 444 3.60 -23.97 10.21
N LYS A 445 4.90 -23.80 9.94
CA LYS A 445 5.93 -23.89 10.96
C LYS A 445 5.75 -22.82 12.04
N ILE A 446 5.45 -21.58 11.63
CA ILE A 446 5.18 -20.46 12.55
C ILE A 446 3.94 -20.77 13.40
N LEU A 447 2.87 -21.25 12.76
CA LEU A 447 1.65 -21.65 13.47
C LEU A 447 1.93 -22.75 14.50
N ASP A 448 2.67 -23.79 14.10
CA ASP A 448 3.07 -24.88 15.00
C ASP A 448 3.95 -24.38 16.16
N ALA A 449 4.87 -23.43 15.90
CA ALA A 449 5.72 -22.82 16.94
C ALA A 449 4.90 -22.00 17.95
N LEU A 450 3.97 -21.17 17.49
CA LEU A 450 3.08 -20.38 18.38
C LEU A 450 2.18 -21.29 19.21
N LEU A 451 1.54 -22.29 18.60
CA LEU A 451 0.68 -23.24 19.30
C LEU A 451 1.46 -24.10 20.31
N LYS A 452 2.70 -24.48 19.99
CA LYS A 452 3.61 -25.16 20.91
C LYS A 452 4.00 -24.27 22.09
N ALA A 453 4.10 -22.97 21.87
CA ALA A 453 4.32 -21.97 22.93
C ALA A 453 3.03 -21.62 23.71
N HIS A 454 1.96 -22.44 23.56
CA HIS A 454 0.66 -22.30 24.20
C HIS A 454 -0.13 -21.05 23.83
N ALA A 455 0.04 -20.53 22.59
CA ALA A 455 -0.83 -19.48 22.08
C ALA A 455 -2.29 -19.94 22.07
N ASP A 456 -3.19 -19.10 22.61
CA ASP A 456 -4.63 -19.40 22.68
C ASP A 456 -5.30 -19.14 21.30
N PRO A 457 -5.82 -20.19 20.61
CA PRO A 457 -6.46 -20.05 19.31
C PRO A 457 -7.84 -19.39 19.37
N ASN A 458 -8.36 -19.09 20.56
CA ASN A 458 -9.72 -18.57 20.77
C ASN A 458 -9.76 -17.09 21.14
N LEU A 459 -8.61 -16.43 21.30
CA LEU A 459 -8.57 -15.00 21.58
C LEU A 459 -9.11 -14.21 20.40
N PRO A 460 -10.13 -13.35 20.61
CA PRO A 460 -10.65 -12.50 19.52
C PRO A 460 -9.88 -11.19 19.39
N ASP A 461 -9.81 -10.65 18.16
CA ASP A 461 -9.38 -9.29 17.90
C ASP A 461 -10.45 -8.26 18.32
N ARG A 462 -10.18 -6.96 18.12
CA ARG A 462 -11.17 -5.90 18.40
C ARG A 462 -12.47 -6.01 17.58
N GLN A 463 -12.46 -6.74 16.47
CA GLN A 463 -13.60 -6.99 15.62
C GLN A 463 -14.39 -8.24 16.06
N GLY A 464 -13.89 -8.96 17.07
CA GLY A 464 -14.46 -10.19 17.58
C GLY A 464 -14.10 -11.42 16.72
N GLN A 465 -13.16 -11.31 15.81
CA GLN A 465 -12.70 -12.42 14.98
C GLN A 465 -11.59 -13.19 15.70
N THR A 466 -11.69 -14.51 15.71
CA THR A 466 -10.60 -15.38 16.19
C THR A 466 -9.68 -15.78 15.02
N PRO A 467 -8.45 -16.25 15.28
CA PRO A 467 -7.58 -16.79 14.25
C PRO A 467 -8.25 -17.85 13.37
N LEU A 468 -9.11 -18.69 13.99
CA LEU A 468 -9.88 -19.72 13.26
C LEU A 468 -10.85 -19.12 12.25
N VAL A 469 -11.53 -18.01 12.58
CA VAL A 469 -12.43 -17.32 11.65
C VAL A 469 -11.68 -16.84 10.42
N ILE A 470 -10.53 -16.17 10.61
CA ILE A 470 -9.73 -15.64 9.51
C ILE A 470 -9.21 -16.77 8.62
N ALA A 471 -8.66 -17.84 9.21
CA ALA A 471 -8.16 -19.01 8.50
C ALA A 471 -9.26 -19.70 7.66
N ALA A 472 -10.46 -19.82 8.24
CA ALA A 472 -11.61 -20.46 7.62
C ALA A 472 -12.11 -19.69 6.41
N PHE A 473 -12.26 -18.35 6.50
CA PHE A 473 -12.68 -17.52 5.36
C PHE A 473 -11.64 -17.48 4.25
N GLN A 474 -10.36 -17.62 4.58
CA GLN A 474 -9.30 -17.76 3.59
C GLN A 474 -9.29 -19.13 2.88
N GLY A 475 -10.03 -20.10 3.42
CA GLY A 475 -10.05 -21.47 2.91
C GLY A 475 -8.75 -22.25 3.15
N TRP A 476 -7.96 -21.82 4.15
CA TRP A 476 -6.67 -22.48 4.41
C TRP A 476 -6.84 -23.71 5.31
N VAL A 477 -7.23 -24.83 4.71
CA VAL A 477 -7.53 -26.10 5.38
C VAL A 477 -6.43 -26.56 6.35
N PRO A 478 -5.11 -26.56 6.00
CA PRO A 478 -4.09 -26.99 6.94
C PRO A 478 -3.99 -26.10 8.19
N GLY A 479 -4.16 -24.79 8.04
CA GLY A 479 -4.16 -23.85 9.17
C GLY A 479 -5.37 -24.06 10.09
N VAL A 480 -6.56 -24.22 9.52
CA VAL A 480 -7.79 -24.55 10.26
C VAL A 480 -7.62 -25.86 11.03
N GLU A 481 -7.04 -26.88 10.39
CA GLU A 481 -6.80 -28.16 11.04
C GLU A 481 -5.90 -28.05 12.28
N ARG A 482 -4.79 -27.29 12.18
CA ARG A 482 -3.87 -27.08 13.30
C ARG A 482 -4.53 -26.35 14.46
N LEU A 483 -5.30 -25.27 14.15
CA LEU A 483 -6.04 -24.52 15.17
C LEU A 483 -7.05 -25.42 15.92
N LEU A 484 -7.84 -26.22 15.19
CA LEU A 484 -8.80 -27.13 15.78
C LEU A 484 -8.14 -28.24 16.61
N GLN A 485 -6.99 -28.79 16.18
CA GLN A 485 -6.19 -29.75 16.95
C GLN A 485 -5.66 -29.17 18.26
N SER A 486 -5.40 -27.86 18.28
CA SER A 486 -4.88 -27.15 19.46
C SER A 486 -5.99 -26.53 20.33
N GLY A 487 -7.25 -26.96 20.16
CA GLY A 487 -8.36 -26.50 21.01
C GLY A 487 -9.11 -25.28 20.50
N GLY A 488 -8.93 -24.90 19.24
CA GLY A 488 -9.73 -23.88 18.59
C GLY A 488 -11.21 -24.29 18.58
N ASN A 489 -12.11 -23.38 18.97
CA ASN A 489 -13.54 -23.63 19.07
C ASN A 489 -14.22 -23.61 17.69
N PRO A 490 -14.73 -24.77 17.19
CA PRO A 490 -15.40 -24.81 15.89
C PRO A 490 -16.75 -24.06 15.89
N ASN A 491 -17.30 -23.75 17.08
CA ASN A 491 -18.56 -23.03 17.28
C ASN A 491 -18.35 -21.55 17.61
N THR A 492 -17.20 -20.98 17.23
CA THR A 492 -16.92 -19.56 17.42
C THR A 492 -17.97 -18.69 16.72
N LEU A 493 -18.27 -17.54 17.32
CA LEU A 493 -19.26 -16.59 16.82
C LEU A 493 -18.56 -15.32 16.33
N PHE A 494 -19.11 -14.71 15.30
CA PHE A 494 -18.78 -13.34 14.94
C PHE A 494 -19.35 -12.34 15.95
N ARG A 495 -18.95 -11.06 15.84
CA ARG A 495 -19.43 -9.99 16.72
C ARG A 495 -20.95 -9.80 16.69
N ASP A 496 -21.61 -10.09 15.57
CA ASP A 496 -23.06 -10.06 15.39
C ASP A 496 -23.78 -11.33 15.88
N GLY A 497 -23.04 -12.27 16.48
CA GLY A 497 -23.55 -13.53 16.96
C GLY A 497 -23.73 -14.60 15.89
N GLN A 498 -23.28 -14.37 14.65
CA GLN A 498 -23.35 -15.38 13.58
C GLN A 498 -22.35 -16.50 13.84
N PRO A 499 -22.75 -17.78 13.81
CA PRO A 499 -21.84 -18.92 13.89
C PRO A 499 -20.91 -19.01 12.67
N LEU A 500 -19.62 -19.40 12.89
CA LEU A 500 -18.63 -19.49 11.83
C LEU A 500 -19.07 -20.35 10.65
N VAL A 501 -19.59 -21.56 10.90
CA VAL A 501 -20.04 -22.48 9.86
C VAL A 501 -21.20 -21.90 9.05
N TYR A 502 -22.09 -21.13 9.72
CA TYR A 502 -23.20 -20.44 9.07
C TYR A 502 -22.72 -19.34 8.14
N GLY A 503 -21.78 -18.50 8.60
CA GLY A 503 -21.20 -17.43 7.80
C GLY A 503 -20.42 -17.94 6.58
N LEU A 504 -19.67 -19.03 6.74
CA LEU A 504 -18.95 -19.67 5.62
C LEU A 504 -19.90 -20.22 4.57
N LEU A 505 -20.93 -20.95 4.98
CA LEU A 505 -21.92 -21.50 4.04
C LEU A 505 -22.65 -20.37 3.30
N GLY A 506 -23.08 -19.33 4.01
CA GLY A 506 -23.70 -18.13 3.42
C GLY A 506 -22.81 -17.48 2.37
N SER A 507 -21.52 -17.26 2.68
CA SER A 507 -20.55 -16.70 1.75
C SER A 507 -20.35 -17.55 0.50
N LEU A 508 -20.31 -18.88 0.63
CA LEU A 508 -20.22 -19.79 -0.51
C LEU A 508 -21.45 -19.76 -1.43
N MET A 509 -22.63 -19.53 -0.84
CA MET A 509 -23.88 -19.49 -1.57
C MET A 509 -24.11 -18.13 -2.24
N ASP A 510 -23.68 -17.02 -1.64
CA ASP A 510 -23.84 -15.68 -2.18
C ASP A 510 -22.90 -15.35 -3.34
N HIS A 511 -21.71 -15.96 -3.37
CA HIS A 511 -20.67 -15.68 -4.38
C HIS A 511 -20.26 -16.93 -5.17
N PRO A 512 -21.14 -17.48 -6.00
CA PRO A 512 -20.92 -18.77 -6.67
C PRO A 512 -19.77 -18.79 -7.69
N ARG A 513 -19.18 -17.67 -8.06
CA ARG A 513 -18.22 -17.53 -9.16
C ARG A 513 -16.78 -17.19 -8.76
N GLU A 514 -16.49 -16.95 -7.47
CA GLU A 514 -15.12 -16.65 -7.04
C GLU A 514 -14.32 -17.92 -6.66
N PRO A 515 -13.12 -18.13 -7.19
CA PRO A 515 -12.25 -19.20 -6.73
C PRO A 515 -11.56 -18.81 -5.39
N PRO A 516 -11.33 -19.74 -4.45
CA PRO A 516 -11.39 -21.20 -4.58
C PRO A 516 -12.46 -21.85 -3.71
N LYS A 517 -13.63 -22.12 -4.26
CA LYS A 517 -14.74 -22.77 -3.57
C LYS A 517 -14.38 -24.10 -2.92
N THR A 518 -13.60 -24.94 -3.61
CA THR A 518 -13.21 -26.27 -3.12
C THR A 518 -12.46 -26.23 -1.80
N GLN A 519 -11.72 -25.18 -1.53
CA GLN A 519 -10.96 -25.03 -0.27
C GLN A 519 -11.89 -24.65 0.90
N GLN A 520 -12.82 -23.73 0.70
CA GLN A 520 -13.80 -23.35 1.75
C GLN A 520 -14.80 -24.48 2.01
N GLU A 521 -15.19 -25.26 0.99
CA GLU A 521 -16.00 -26.48 1.17
C GLU A 521 -15.28 -27.46 2.12
N GLY A 522 -13.97 -27.71 1.88
CA GLY A 522 -13.16 -28.56 2.75
C GLY A 522 -13.06 -28.05 4.19
N VAL A 523 -13.06 -26.72 4.39
CA VAL A 523 -13.08 -26.13 5.74
C VAL A 523 -14.41 -26.42 6.45
N ILE A 524 -15.56 -26.27 5.78
CA ILE A 524 -16.85 -26.56 6.39
C ILE A 524 -16.95 -28.04 6.77
N ASP A 525 -16.53 -28.95 5.87
CA ASP A 525 -16.49 -30.39 6.19
C ASP A 525 -15.60 -30.68 7.40
N LEU A 526 -14.44 -30.02 7.48
CA LEU A 526 -13.53 -30.16 8.61
C LEU A 526 -14.15 -29.63 9.92
N LEU A 527 -14.79 -28.44 9.88
CA LEU A 527 -15.48 -27.87 11.05
C LEU A 527 -16.57 -28.80 11.57
N LEU A 528 -17.42 -29.32 10.68
CA LEU A 528 -18.50 -30.26 11.03
C LEU A 528 -17.94 -31.54 11.63
N THR A 529 -16.86 -32.11 11.09
CA THR A 529 -16.21 -33.32 11.63
C THR A 529 -15.54 -33.07 12.98
N ARG A 530 -15.14 -31.83 13.27
CA ARG A 530 -14.51 -31.42 14.56
C ARG A 530 -15.48 -30.83 15.56
N GLY A 531 -16.80 -30.99 15.33
CA GLY A 531 -17.84 -30.66 16.31
C GLY A 531 -18.47 -29.29 16.16
N ALA A 532 -18.39 -28.67 14.99
CA ALA A 532 -19.26 -27.53 14.68
C ALA A 532 -20.72 -27.97 14.72
N ASP A 533 -21.60 -27.16 15.34
CA ASP A 533 -23.03 -27.49 15.47
C ASP A 533 -23.73 -27.39 14.10
N PRO A 534 -24.15 -28.52 13.52
CA PRO A 534 -24.90 -28.52 12.26
C PRO A 534 -26.30 -27.93 12.38
N ASN A 535 -26.76 -27.70 13.61
CA ASN A 535 -28.04 -27.08 13.97
C ASN A 535 -27.92 -25.60 14.34
N SER A 536 -26.76 -24.99 14.01
CA SER A 536 -26.53 -23.56 14.25
C SER A 536 -27.58 -22.71 13.54
N GLU A 537 -27.87 -21.54 14.12
CA GLU A 537 -28.91 -20.64 13.65
C GLU A 537 -28.48 -19.20 13.72
N HIS A 538 -28.97 -18.39 12.78
CA HIS A 538 -28.76 -16.96 12.76
C HIS A 538 -29.91 -16.27 12.02
N GLU A 539 -30.33 -15.08 12.48
CA GLU A 539 -31.41 -14.28 11.89
C GLU A 539 -32.69 -15.08 11.57
N GLY A 540 -33.10 -15.97 12.47
CA GLY A 540 -34.33 -16.75 12.32
C GLY A 540 -34.30 -17.85 11.28
N LYS A 541 -33.10 -18.31 10.87
CA LYS A 541 -32.90 -19.46 9.99
C LYS A 541 -31.87 -20.42 10.55
N THR A 542 -32.10 -21.72 10.38
CA THR A 542 -31.12 -22.76 10.68
C THR A 542 -30.09 -22.89 9.53
N LEU A 543 -28.89 -23.40 9.82
CA LEU A 543 -27.89 -23.71 8.82
C LEU A 543 -28.44 -24.61 7.69
N LEU A 544 -29.21 -25.66 8.07
CA LEU A 544 -29.87 -26.53 7.12
C LEU A 544 -30.93 -25.80 6.28
N GLY A 545 -31.63 -24.83 6.88
CA GLY A 545 -32.60 -23.97 6.19
C GLY A 545 -31.91 -23.10 5.12
N VAL A 546 -30.74 -22.54 5.44
CA VAL A 546 -29.95 -21.75 4.48
C VAL A 546 -29.45 -22.66 3.34
N ALA A 547 -28.91 -23.83 3.64
CA ALA A 547 -28.47 -24.80 2.63
C ALA A 547 -29.59 -25.19 1.68
N ALA A 548 -30.79 -25.38 2.20
CA ALA A 548 -31.95 -25.86 1.46
C ALA A 548 -32.67 -24.77 0.66
N SER A 549 -32.73 -23.54 1.15
CA SER A 549 -33.46 -22.43 0.52
C SER A 549 -32.57 -21.42 -0.22
N GLY A 550 -31.26 -21.46 -0.03
CA GLY A 550 -30.33 -20.44 -0.48
C GLY A 550 -30.11 -19.33 0.58
N ALA A 551 -28.99 -18.63 0.45
CA ALA A 551 -28.64 -17.56 1.36
C ALA A 551 -29.64 -16.38 1.27
N THR A 552 -29.96 -15.78 2.39
CA THR A 552 -30.67 -14.51 2.41
C THR A 552 -29.73 -13.42 1.92
N ARG A 553 -30.26 -12.50 1.14
CA ARG A 553 -29.55 -11.30 0.68
C ARG A 553 -28.81 -10.65 1.85
N SER A 554 -27.48 -10.66 1.79
CA SER A 554 -26.66 -9.91 2.71
C SER A 554 -26.99 -8.41 2.58
N LYS A 555 -27.12 -7.71 3.70
CA LYS A 555 -27.27 -6.24 3.73
C LYS A 555 -26.16 -5.51 2.94
N TYR A 556 -25.06 -6.17 2.70
CA TYR A 556 -23.86 -5.62 2.07
C TYR A 556 -23.76 -5.87 0.56
N SER A 557 -24.67 -6.62 -0.05
CA SER A 557 -24.68 -6.85 -1.51
C SER A 557 -26.09 -6.70 -2.11
N PRO A 558 -26.58 -5.45 -2.30
CA PRO A 558 -27.93 -5.21 -2.83
C PRO A 558 -28.08 -5.44 -4.34
N LYS A 559 -27.06 -5.90 -5.05
CA LYS A 559 -27.02 -5.92 -6.54
C LYS A 559 -26.91 -7.28 -7.21
N SER A 560 -26.85 -8.41 -6.52
CA SER A 560 -26.90 -9.70 -7.21
C SER A 560 -28.35 -10.09 -7.51
N VAL A 561 -28.68 -10.01 -8.79
CA VAL A 561 -29.99 -10.37 -9.35
C VAL A 561 -30.25 -11.88 -9.27
N ASP A 562 -29.23 -12.67 -9.04
CA ASP A 562 -29.29 -14.12 -8.91
C ASP A 562 -29.25 -14.50 -7.42
N ALA A 563 -30.42 -14.60 -6.79
CA ALA A 563 -30.53 -15.27 -5.49
C ALA A 563 -29.92 -16.67 -5.65
N SER A 564 -28.94 -17.00 -4.79
CA SER A 564 -28.35 -18.34 -4.82
C SER A 564 -29.45 -19.37 -4.53
N ASP A 565 -29.62 -20.30 -5.45
CA ASP A 565 -30.50 -21.43 -5.29
C ASP A 565 -29.99 -22.32 -4.15
N GLY A 566 -30.89 -22.93 -3.36
CA GLY A 566 -30.48 -23.95 -2.41
C GLY A 566 -29.66 -25.05 -3.09
N ASP A 567 -28.70 -25.61 -2.38
CA ASP A 567 -27.79 -26.62 -2.93
C ASP A 567 -27.99 -27.99 -2.29
N PRO A 568 -28.51 -29.00 -3.04
CA PRO A 568 -28.77 -30.34 -2.52
C PRO A 568 -27.51 -31.04 -1.97
N ARG A 569 -26.30 -30.65 -2.42
CA ARG A 569 -25.04 -31.21 -1.91
C ARG A 569 -24.83 -30.83 -0.45
N TRP A 570 -25.08 -29.56 -0.10
CA TRP A 570 -24.97 -29.09 1.27
C TRP A 570 -26.06 -29.62 2.17
N VAL A 571 -27.28 -29.77 1.66
CA VAL A 571 -28.38 -30.41 2.42
C VAL A 571 -27.97 -31.84 2.82
N ARG A 572 -27.44 -32.67 1.90
CA ARG A 572 -26.95 -34.01 2.20
C ARG A 572 -25.84 -33.99 3.25
N ARG A 573 -24.80 -33.17 3.05
CA ARG A 573 -23.64 -33.06 3.98
C ARG A 573 -24.10 -32.69 5.40
N LEU A 574 -25.00 -31.74 5.53
CA LEU A 574 -25.52 -31.33 6.85
C LEU A 574 -26.39 -32.41 7.49
N LEU A 575 -27.21 -33.12 6.72
CA LEU A 575 -27.99 -34.26 7.22
C LEU A 575 -27.07 -35.41 7.64
N ASP A 576 -26.00 -35.70 6.90
CA ASP A 576 -24.96 -36.66 7.28
C ASP A 576 -24.25 -36.24 8.58
N ALA A 577 -24.05 -34.94 8.78
CA ALA A 577 -23.54 -34.34 10.01
C ALA A 577 -24.55 -34.29 11.15
N LYS A 578 -25.73 -34.92 11.01
CA LYS A 578 -26.82 -34.99 12.04
C LYS A 578 -27.55 -33.66 12.25
N ALA A 579 -27.65 -32.82 11.23
CA ALA A 579 -28.56 -31.67 11.29
C ALA A 579 -30.03 -32.18 11.46
N ASP A 580 -30.77 -31.55 12.38
CA ASP A 580 -32.16 -31.86 12.59
C ASP A 580 -33.05 -31.24 11.50
N PRO A 581 -33.71 -32.04 10.65
CA PRO A 581 -34.54 -31.51 9.57
C PRO A 581 -35.79 -30.82 10.05
N ASN A 582 -36.17 -31.02 11.33
CA ASN A 582 -37.35 -30.47 11.97
C ASN A 582 -37.07 -29.26 12.86
N ARG A 583 -35.79 -28.86 12.98
CA ARG A 583 -35.43 -27.79 13.89
C ARG A 583 -36.01 -26.44 13.44
N ARG A 584 -36.74 -25.81 14.37
CA ARG A 584 -37.10 -24.40 14.26
C ARG A 584 -36.05 -23.52 14.93
N PRO A 585 -35.73 -22.35 14.35
CA PRO A 585 -34.89 -21.37 15.01
C PRO A 585 -35.53 -20.88 16.33
N ARG A 586 -34.68 -20.49 17.29
CA ARG A 586 -35.11 -19.82 18.52
C ARG A 586 -35.82 -18.51 18.14
N GLY A 587 -37.01 -18.29 18.66
CA GLY A 587 -37.86 -17.14 18.29
C GLY A 587 -38.86 -17.44 17.16
N GLY A 588 -39.06 -18.72 16.77
CA GLY A 588 -40.15 -19.12 15.90
C GLY A 588 -39.93 -18.91 14.40
N GLY A 589 -38.76 -19.20 13.89
CA GLY A 589 -38.48 -19.18 12.45
C GLY A 589 -39.06 -20.39 11.69
N PRO A 590 -39.07 -20.40 10.35
CA PRO A 590 -39.51 -21.53 9.54
C PRO A 590 -38.58 -22.73 9.70
N THR A 591 -39.15 -23.95 9.56
CA THR A 591 -38.34 -25.15 9.43
C THR A 591 -37.66 -25.18 8.06
N PRO A 592 -36.58 -25.96 7.88
CA PRO A 592 -35.95 -26.14 6.57
C PRO A 592 -36.92 -26.57 5.47
N LEU A 593 -37.87 -27.46 5.80
CA LEU A 593 -38.86 -27.94 4.83
C LEU A 593 -39.86 -26.83 4.44
N GLU A 594 -40.37 -26.06 5.41
CA GLU A 594 -41.28 -24.93 5.14
C GLU A 594 -40.65 -23.89 4.23
N LEU A 595 -39.33 -23.57 4.41
CA LEU A 595 -38.59 -22.66 3.54
C LEU A 595 -38.54 -23.16 2.09
N VAL A 596 -38.30 -24.44 1.92
CA VAL A 596 -38.20 -25.06 0.60
C VAL A 596 -39.54 -25.19 -0.10
N GLU A 597 -40.60 -25.52 0.63
CA GLU A 597 -41.97 -25.59 0.10
C GLU A 597 -42.44 -24.23 -0.43
N ASP A 598 -42.13 -23.16 0.30
CA ASP A 598 -42.42 -21.79 -0.14
C ASP A 598 -41.66 -21.46 -1.46
N LEU A 599 -40.41 -21.94 -1.60
CA LEU A 599 -39.66 -21.79 -2.85
C LEU A 599 -40.25 -22.63 -3.99
N VAL A 600 -40.58 -23.91 -3.76
CA VAL A 600 -41.21 -24.77 -4.77
C VAL A 600 -42.51 -24.16 -5.28
N ALA A 601 -43.30 -23.60 -4.37
CA ALA A 601 -44.59 -22.99 -4.72
C ALA A 601 -44.43 -21.65 -5.48
N ASN A 602 -43.38 -20.86 -5.19
CA ASN A 602 -43.24 -19.49 -5.69
C ASN A 602 -42.20 -19.33 -6.80
N ALA A 603 -41.29 -20.32 -7.03
CA ALA A 603 -40.27 -20.23 -8.04
C ALA A 603 -40.81 -20.48 -9.45
N GLN A 604 -40.30 -19.71 -10.41
CA GLN A 604 -40.50 -19.99 -11.83
C GLN A 604 -39.77 -21.29 -12.24
N GLU A 605 -40.23 -21.90 -13.32
CA GLU A 605 -39.55 -23.10 -13.89
C GLU A 605 -38.07 -22.80 -14.19
N GLY A 606 -37.14 -23.58 -13.62
CA GLY A 606 -35.71 -23.38 -13.78
C GLY A 606 -34.88 -24.25 -12.85
N SER A 607 -33.59 -23.95 -12.73
CA SER A 607 -32.66 -24.65 -11.84
C SER A 607 -33.05 -24.51 -10.36
N SER A 608 -33.53 -23.32 -9.98
CA SER A 608 -33.96 -22.98 -8.62
C SER A 608 -35.07 -23.90 -8.16
N LYS A 609 -36.11 -24.08 -8.97
CA LYS A 609 -37.23 -24.98 -8.67
C LYS A 609 -36.80 -26.43 -8.59
N LYS A 610 -35.90 -26.88 -9.47
CA LYS A 610 -35.36 -28.26 -9.47
C LYS A 610 -34.58 -28.53 -8.17
N ASN A 611 -33.70 -27.61 -7.75
CA ASN A 611 -32.95 -27.75 -6.52
C ASN A 611 -33.91 -27.74 -5.29
N ALA A 612 -34.90 -26.87 -5.26
CA ALA A 612 -35.86 -26.82 -4.21
C ALA A 612 -36.68 -28.14 -4.09
N VAL A 613 -37.13 -28.69 -5.20
CA VAL A 613 -37.84 -30.00 -5.22
C VAL A 613 -36.95 -31.14 -4.70
N GLU A 614 -35.67 -31.17 -5.13
CA GLU A 614 -34.74 -32.18 -4.62
C GLU A 614 -34.40 -31.97 -3.16
N ASN A 615 -34.24 -30.73 -2.69
CA ASN A 615 -34.02 -30.42 -1.29
C ASN A 615 -35.24 -30.85 -0.41
N ALA A 616 -36.48 -30.60 -0.86
CA ALA A 616 -37.68 -31.08 -0.17
C ALA A 616 -37.69 -32.60 -0.09
N ARG A 617 -37.31 -33.30 -1.17
CA ARG A 617 -37.21 -34.77 -1.20
C ARG A 617 -36.18 -35.28 -0.19
N LEU A 618 -35.01 -34.67 -0.13
CA LEU A 618 -33.95 -35.05 0.82
C LEU A 618 -34.35 -34.81 2.27
N LEU A 619 -34.99 -33.68 2.57
CA LEU A 619 -35.46 -33.34 3.91
C LEU A 619 -36.51 -34.35 4.35
N ARG A 620 -37.52 -34.69 3.52
CA ARG A 620 -38.54 -35.72 3.84
C ARG A 620 -37.94 -37.08 4.06
N ALA A 621 -36.96 -37.46 3.22
CA ALA A 621 -36.24 -38.72 3.37
C ALA A 621 -35.48 -38.82 4.70
N ALA A 622 -35.02 -37.65 5.24
CA ALA A 622 -34.37 -37.54 6.54
C ALA A 622 -35.38 -37.40 7.72
N GLY A 623 -36.68 -37.49 7.46
CA GLY A 623 -37.71 -37.44 8.49
C GLY A 623 -38.26 -36.04 8.79
N ALA A 624 -38.12 -35.08 7.86
CA ALA A 624 -38.79 -33.81 7.97
C ALA A 624 -40.33 -34.00 7.95
N LYS A 625 -41.02 -33.38 8.89
CA LYS A 625 -42.46 -33.41 8.99
C LYS A 625 -43.07 -32.27 8.19
N ASP A 626 -44.11 -32.54 7.40
CA ASP A 626 -44.78 -31.52 6.57
C ASP A 626 -45.46 -30.41 7.41
N ARG A 627 -45.87 -30.75 8.64
CA ARG A 627 -46.47 -29.81 9.57
C ARG A 627 -45.82 -29.95 10.94
N LEU A 628 -45.24 -28.88 11.43
CA LEU A 628 -44.73 -28.78 12.80
C LEU A 628 -45.30 -27.55 13.48
N PRO A 629 -45.83 -27.67 14.68
CA PRO A 629 -46.37 -26.52 15.41
C PRO A 629 -45.27 -25.52 15.78
N ASP A 630 -45.61 -24.25 15.69
CA ASP A 630 -44.80 -23.15 16.17
C ASP A 630 -45.47 -22.51 17.38
N PHE A 631 -45.25 -23.06 18.56
CA PHE A 631 -45.90 -22.56 19.81
C PHE A 631 -45.46 -21.11 20.17
N GLY A 632 -44.57 -20.48 19.41
CA GLY A 632 -44.21 -19.07 19.55
C GLY A 632 -44.97 -18.15 18.60
N ALA A 633 -45.75 -18.69 17.67
CA ALA A 633 -46.48 -17.91 16.66
C ALA A 633 -47.74 -18.59 16.19
N ILE A 634 -48.68 -17.82 15.61
CA ILE A 634 -49.78 -18.31 14.78
C ILE A 634 -49.30 -18.20 13.32
N GLN A 635 -49.44 -19.28 12.56
CA GLN A 635 -49.10 -19.31 11.15
C GLN A 635 -50.33 -19.11 10.29
N VAL A 636 -50.27 -18.19 9.32
CA VAL A 636 -51.30 -18.02 8.29
C VAL A 636 -50.73 -18.50 6.97
N VAL A 637 -51.32 -19.53 6.38
CA VAL A 637 -50.89 -20.11 5.10
C VAL A 637 -51.98 -19.82 4.06
N ARG A 638 -51.58 -19.18 2.97
CA ARG A 638 -52.44 -18.86 1.84
C ARG A 638 -51.95 -19.61 0.61
N LYS A 639 -52.88 -20.30 -0.04
CA LYS A 639 -52.60 -20.99 -1.31
C LYS A 639 -53.34 -20.25 -2.42
N GLN A 640 -52.61 -19.67 -3.36
CA GLN A 640 -53.17 -18.90 -4.46
C GLN A 640 -52.54 -19.31 -5.77
N SER A 641 -53.33 -19.74 -6.76
CA SER A 641 -52.91 -19.97 -8.16
C SER A 641 -51.50 -20.60 -8.27
N GLY A 642 -51.24 -21.62 -7.48
CA GLY A 642 -49.92 -22.28 -7.42
C GLY A 642 -48.86 -21.58 -6.59
N ARG A 643 -49.21 -20.50 -5.87
CA ARG A 643 -48.30 -19.81 -4.93
C ARG A 643 -48.72 -20.10 -3.48
N MET A 644 -47.72 -20.21 -2.63
CA MET A 644 -47.94 -20.33 -1.18
C MET A 644 -47.33 -19.12 -0.49
N LEU A 645 -48.12 -18.47 0.35
CA LEU A 645 -47.67 -17.35 1.16
C LEU A 645 -47.88 -17.74 2.63
N ARG A 646 -46.80 -17.69 3.41
CA ARG A 646 -46.83 -17.92 4.86
C ARG A 646 -46.58 -16.61 5.57
N THR A 647 -47.44 -16.28 6.48
CA THR A 647 -47.31 -15.14 7.40
C THR A 647 -47.31 -15.64 8.82
N ARG A 648 -46.56 -15.02 9.71
CA ARG A 648 -46.48 -15.39 11.11
C ARG A 648 -46.83 -14.22 11.99
N VAL A 649 -47.66 -14.49 12.98
CA VAL A 649 -47.97 -13.55 14.05
C VAL A 649 -47.28 -14.04 15.30
N PHE A 650 -46.31 -13.29 15.77
CA PHE A 650 -45.48 -13.68 16.91
C PHE A 650 -46.07 -13.20 18.25
N ARG A 651 -45.90 -14.03 19.28
CA ARG A 651 -46.17 -13.65 20.66
C ARG A 651 -45.16 -12.59 21.09
N THR A 652 -45.62 -11.43 21.56
CA THR A 652 -44.77 -10.45 22.23
C THR A 652 -44.62 -10.81 23.70
N GLN A 653 -43.50 -10.44 24.32
CA GLN A 653 -43.19 -10.78 25.72
C GLN A 653 -44.17 -10.21 26.76
N ALA A 654 -45.09 -9.35 26.36
CA ALA A 654 -45.99 -8.62 27.27
C ALA A 654 -47.30 -9.32 27.61
N THR A 655 -47.70 -10.38 26.89
CA THR A 655 -48.99 -11.04 27.14
C THR A 655 -48.80 -12.50 27.50
N ASN A 656 -49.17 -12.86 28.74
CA ASN A 656 -49.25 -14.27 29.21
C ASN A 656 -50.54 -14.98 28.77
N ASP A 657 -51.43 -14.29 28.01
CA ASP A 657 -52.69 -14.86 27.59
C ASP A 657 -52.49 -15.79 26.37
N PRO A 658 -52.78 -17.09 26.49
CA PRO A 658 -52.72 -18.04 25.38
C PRO A 658 -53.82 -17.80 24.32
N ASN A 659 -54.82 -16.97 24.58
CA ASN A 659 -56.01 -16.75 23.73
C ASN A 659 -56.11 -15.29 23.26
N ALA A 660 -55.02 -14.59 23.05
CA ALA A 660 -55.04 -13.14 22.81
C ALA A 660 -55.72 -12.69 21.51
N PHE A 661 -56.00 -13.62 20.58
CA PHE A 661 -56.62 -13.33 19.29
C PHE A 661 -57.80 -14.25 18.98
N THR A 662 -58.75 -13.70 18.23
CA THR A 662 -59.72 -14.50 17.51
C THR A 662 -59.37 -14.59 16.03
N LEU A 663 -60.00 -15.54 15.35
CA LEU A 663 -59.80 -15.71 13.89
C LEU A 663 -60.20 -14.44 13.12
N LEU A 664 -61.29 -13.79 13.49
CA LEU A 664 -61.80 -12.59 12.86
C LEU A 664 -60.82 -11.41 13.06
N GLU A 665 -60.26 -11.23 14.26
CA GLU A 665 -59.27 -10.21 14.54
C GLU A 665 -58.01 -10.42 13.67
N LEU A 666 -57.52 -11.66 13.58
CA LEU A 666 -56.40 -12.02 12.72
C LEU A 666 -56.68 -11.70 11.26
N LEU A 667 -57.85 -12.07 10.75
CA LEU A 667 -58.21 -11.84 9.35
C LEU A 667 -58.41 -10.36 9.06
N ALA A 668 -59.03 -9.60 9.96
CA ALA A 668 -59.18 -8.15 9.80
C ALA A 668 -57.85 -7.41 9.75
N GLU A 669 -56.90 -7.81 10.56
CA GLU A 669 -55.57 -7.20 10.59
C GLU A 669 -54.73 -7.55 9.33
N HIS A 670 -54.89 -8.77 8.83
CA HIS A 670 -54.11 -9.26 7.70
C HIS A 670 -54.67 -8.96 6.30
N GLN A 671 -55.99 -8.80 6.22
CA GLN A 671 -56.69 -8.60 4.93
C GLN A 671 -56.92 -7.12 4.62
N GLY A 672 -56.71 -6.23 5.60
CA GLY A 672 -57.05 -4.82 5.42
C GLY A 672 -58.55 -4.62 5.14
N PRO A 673 -58.95 -3.52 4.45
CA PRO A 673 -60.37 -3.15 4.24
C PRO A 673 -61.11 -4.02 3.21
N LEU A 674 -60.68 -5.24 2.96
CA LEU A 674 -61.40 -6.19 2.07
C LEU A 674 -62.69 -6.73 2.70
N VAL A 675 -62.91 -6.53 3.99
CA VAL A 675 -64.18 -6.74 4.62
C VAL A 675 -64.87 -5.39 4.71
N ALA A 676 -66.01 -5.25 4.05
CA ALA A 676 -66.75 -3.99 4.01
C ALA A 676 -66.87 -3.39 5.43
N PRO A 677 -66.53 -2.09 5.61
CA PRO A 677 -66.52 -1.45 6.95
C PRO A 677 -67.84 -1.51 7.68
N GLU A 678 -68.91 -1.79 6.97
CA GLU A 678 -70.23 -1.85 7.48
C GLU A 678 -70.55 -3.19 8.20
N ALA A 679 -69.77 -4.24 7.99
CA ALA A 679 -70.01 -5.56 8.62
C ALA A 679 -69.33 -5.74 9.99
N PHE A 680 -68.38 -4.91 10.33
CA PHE A 680 -67.58 -4.97 11.57
C PHE A 680 -67.74 -3.67 12.37
N HIS A 681 -68.89 -3.46 12.98
CA HIS A 681 -69.01 -2.57 14.14
C HIS A 681 -68.35 -3.28 15.32
N MET A 682 -67.04 -3.19 15.38
CA MET A 682 -66.34 -3.49 16.64
C MET A 682 -66.78 -2.46 17.66
N GLY A 683 -67.43 -2.89 18.71
CA GLY A 683 -67.69 -2.07 19.87
C GLY A 683 -66.43 -1.35 20.35
N PRO A 684 -66.55 -0.27 21.14
CA PRO A 684 -65.39 0.47 21.57
C PRO A 684 -64.41 -0.50 22.19
N ARG A 685 -63.23 -0.58 21.55
CA ARG A 685 -62.05 -1.33 22.06
C ARG A 685 -61.81 -0.86 23.50
N PRO A 686 -61.71 -1.74 24.49
CA PRO A 686 -61.02 -1.34 25.70
C PRO A 686 -59.65 -0.87 25.26
N GLU A 687 -59.23 0.26 25.76
CA GLU A 687 -57.86 0.79 25.55
C GLU A 687 -56.86 -0.20 26.12
N THR A 688 -56.62 -1.28 25.42
CA THR A 688 -55.53 -2.21 25.69
C THR A 688 -54.48 -1.95 24.63
N ASP A 689 -53.39 -1.48 25.12
CA ASP A 689 -52.12 -1.18 24.49
C ASP A 689 -51.88 -2.04 23.25
N THR A 690 -52.09 -1.46 22.06
CA THR A 690 -51.81 -2.09 20.75
C THR A 690 -50.29 -2.26 20.46
N LYS A 691 -49.46 -2.18 21.47
CA LYS A 691 -48.02 -2.33 21.39
C LYS A 691 -47.52 -3.78 21.33
N GLY A 692 -48.40 -4.75 21.15
CA GLY A 692 -48.08 -6.15 21.37
C GLY A 692 -47.84 -7.04 20.17
N PHE A 693 -47.99 -6.62 18.93
CA PHE A 693 -47.96 -7.54 17.78
C PHE A 693 -47.00 -7.14 16.69
N SER A 694 -46.08 -8.04 16.36
CA SER A 694 -45.27 -7.90 15.17
C SER A 694 -45.63 -8.99 14.17
N VAL A 695 -46.04 -8.58 12.97
CA VAL A 695 -46.27 -9.46 11.84
C VAL A 695 -44.98 -9.56 11.06
N GLY A 696 -44.35 -10.73 11.05
CA GLY A 696 -43.18 -11.03 10.28
C GLY A 696 -43.50 -11.84 9.03
N GLY A 697 -43.25 -11.29 7.85
CA GLY A 697 -43.25 -12.04 6.63
C GLY A 697 -41.86 -12.65 6.37
N PHE A 698 -41.80 -13.75 5.64
CA PHE A 698 -40.51 -14.30 5.19
C PHE A 698 -39.80 -13.27 4.32
N GLY A 699 -38.70 -12.68 4.82
CA GLY A 699 -37.88 -11.77 4.03
C GLY A 699 -37.73 -10.34 4.52
N GLY A 700 -37.87 -10.06 5.79
CA GLY A 700 -37.48 -8.77 6.33
C GLY A 700 -38.52 -8.17 7.28
N ARG A 701 -38.03 -7.38 8.22
CA ARG A 701 -38.88 -6.52 9.06
C ARG A 701 -39.73 -5.62 8.14
N VAL A 702 -40.98 -5.95 7.94
CA VAL A 702 -41.93 -4.99 7.41
C VAL A 702 -42.30 -4.06 8.56
N GLN A 703 -41.66 -2.91 8.61
CA GLN A 703 -42.26 -1.77 9.32
C GLN A 703 -43.55 -1.44 8.59
N PRO A 704 -44.66 -1.21 9.27
CA PRO A 704 -45.89 -0.74 8.64
C PRO A 704 -45.68 0.73 8.24
N HIS A 705 -44.95 0.98 7.19
CA HIS A 705 -45.08 2.22 6.46
C HIS A 705 -46.28 2.10 5.54
N ILE A 706 -47.43 2.47 6.06
CA ILE A 706 -48.56 2.84 5.23
C ILE A 706 -48.12 4.04 4.42
N SER A 707 -47.56 3.82 3.23
CA SER A 707 -47.43 4.89 2.27
C SER A 707 -48.81 5.30 1.78
N LYS A 708 -49.18 6.52 2.02
CA LYS A 708 -50.49 7.12 1.64
C LYS A 708 -50.67 7.27 0.11
N SER A 709 -49.87 6.59 -0.71
CA SER A 709 -49.93 6.71 -2.18
C SER A 709 -49.61 5.41 -2.86
N GLY A 710 -50.47 4.44 -2.80
CA GLY A 710 -50.38 3.23 -3.57
C GLY A 710 -51.62 2.42 -3.41
N ASN A 711 -52.31 2.19 -4.49
CA ASN A 711 -53.47 1.34 -4.52
C ASN A 711 -53.08 -0.06 -3.96
N PRO A 712 -53.56 -0.49 -2.78
CA PRO A 712 -53.14 -1.77 -2.16
C PRO A 712 -53.48 -2.98 -3.02
N LEU A 713 -54.32 -2.80 -4.02
CA LEU A 713 -54.81 -3.86 -4.91
C LEU A 713 -53.79 -4.28 -5.97
N ASN A 714 -52.75 -3.50 -6.25
CA ASN A 714 -51.79 -3.84 -7.32
C ASN A 714 -50.60 -4.70 -6.89
N ASN A 715 -50.45 -4.98 -5.58
CA ASN A 715 -49.33 -5.79 -5.09
C ASN A 715 -49.72 -7.08 -4.41
N SER A 716 -51.00 -7.36 -4.34
CA SER A 716 -51.48 -8.56 -3.68
C SER A 716 -52.07 -9.50 -4.71
N GLY A 717 -51.44 -10.59 -4.90
CA GLY A 717 -52.09 -11.72 -5.50
C GLY A 717 -53.21 -12.26 -4.61
N PHE A 718 -54.10 -11.42 -4.06
CA PHE A 718 -55.24 -11.79 -3.23
C PHE A 718 -56.51 -11.66 -3.98
N ALA A 719 -56.61 -12.36 -5.09
CA ALA A 719 -57.84 -12.12 -5.79
C ALA A 719 -59.07 -12.67 -5.05
N PHE A 720 -59.02 -13.85 -4.46
CA PHE A 720 -60.26 -14.47 -4.03
C PHE A 720 -60.07 -15.52 -2.92
N PRO A 721 -59.90 -15.14 -1.64
CA PRO A 721 -59.89 -16.10 -0.56
C PRO A 721 -61.27 -16.80 -0.45
N ASP A 722 -61.24 -18.08 -0.25
CA ASP A 722 -62.47 -18.85 0.01
C ASP A 722 -62.79 -18.87 1.50
N TRP A 723 -63.55 -17.87 1.94
CA TRP A 723 -63.98 -17.69 3.32
C TRP A 723 -64.82 -18.82 3.86
N ARG A 724 -65.42 -19.68 3.04
CA ARG A 724 -66.22 -20.84 3.43
C ARG A 724 -65.38 -22.05 3.78
N ARG A 725 -64.13 -22.07 3.34
CA ARG A 725 -63.24 -23.21 3.52
C ARG A 725 -61.98 -22.90 4.34
N VAL A 726 -62.07 -21.95 5.25
CA VAL A 726 -60.96 -21.65 6.18
C VAL A 726 -60.79 -22.82 7.14
N VAL A 727 -59.56 -23.27 7.36
CA VAL A 727 -59.26 -24.37 8.28
C VAL A 727 -58.22 -23.90 9.29
N ILE A 728 -58.54 -24.09 10.58
CA ILE A 728 -57.58 -23.93 11.67
C ILE A 728 -57.00 -25.33 11.97
N HIS A 729 -55.73 -25.53 11.74
CA HIS A 729 -55.04 -26.72 12.21
C HIS A 729 -54.45 -26.42 13.58
N ARG A 730 -54.97 -27.05 14.64
CA ARG A 730 -54.53 -26.87 16.02
C ARG A 730 -53.70 -28.07 16.47
N PRO A 731 -52.45 -27.83 16.91
CA PRO A 731 -51.61 -28.93 17.39
C PRO A 731 -52.03 -29.38 18.77
N SER A 732 -51.89 -30.68 19.04
CA SER A 732 -51.94 -31.21 20.41
C SER A 732 -50.75 -30.64 21.23
N PRO A 733 -50.86 -30.58 22.57
CA PRO A 733 -49.80 -30.05 23.42
C PRO A 733 -48.44 -30.77 23.25
N ASP A 734 -48.46 -32.04 22.86
CA ASP A 734 -47.28 -32.87 22.60
C ASP A 734 -46.79 -32.83 21.14
N ALA A 735 -47.41 -32.01 20.31
CA ALA A 735 -47.10 -31.85 18.89
C ALA A 735 -47.16 -33.14 18.05
N THR A 736 -47.89 -34.14 18.51
CA THR A 736 -48.01 -35.45 17.84
C THR A 736 -49.18 -35.52 16.89
N THR A 737 -50.27 -34.81 17.16
CA THR A 737 -51.50 -34.81 16.37
C THR A 737 -51.98 -33.39 16.10
N TRP A 738 -52.85 -33.27 15.08
CA TRP A 738 -53.48 -32.01 14.70
C TRP A 738 -55.00 -32.19 14.67
N GLU A 739 -55.68 -31.26 15.30
CA GLU A 739 -57.12 -31.08 15.20
C GLU A 739 -57.42 -30.14 14.03
N GLU A 740 -58.27 -30.55 13.10
CA GLU A 740 -58.73 -29.69 12.00
C GLU A 740 -60.10 -29.08 12.38
N ILE A 741 -60.11 -27.76 12.44
CA ILE A 741 -61.32 -26.99 12.79
C ILE A 741 -61.75 -26.21 11.54
N PRO A 742 -62.67 -26.72 10.75
CA PRO A 742 -63.18 -26.00 9.59
C PRO A 742 -64.04 -24.82 10.04
N VAL A 743 -63.93 -23.71 9.32
CA VAL A 743 -64.61 -22.45 9.66
C VAL A 743 -65.19 -21.84 8.39
N ASP A 744 -66.51 -21.54 8.43
CA ASP A 744 -67.18 -20.79 7.38
C ASP A 744 -67.33 -19.32 7.84
N VAL A 745 -66.40 -18.50 7.45
CA VAL A 745 -66.36 -17.05 7.79
C VAL A 745 -67.48 -16.31 7.06
N ASP A 746 -67.84 -16.70 5.82
CA ASP A 746 -68.91 -16.10 5.06
C ASP A 746 -70.27 -16.28 5.80
N ALA A 747 -70.49 -17.45 6.37
CA ALA A 747 -71.74 -17.72 7.16
C ALA A 747 -71.81 -16.84 8.41
N TRP A 748 -70.64 -16.60 9.09
CA TRP A 748 -70.62 -15.70 10.25
C TRP A 748 -70.86 -14.23 9.86
N ILE A 749 -70.29 -13.76 8.78
CA ILE A 749 -70.51 -12.41 8.26
C ILE A 749 -72.02 -12.24 7.87
N ALA A 750 -72.58 -13.21 7.18
CA ALA A 750 -73.98 -13.13 6.70
C ALA A 750 -75.02 -13.18 7.84
N SER A 751 -74.74 -13.90 8.95
CA SER A 751 -75.62 -14.01 10.09
C SER A 751 -75.48 -12.82 11.05
N GLY A 752 -74.43 -12.04 10.97
CA GLY A 752 -74.09 -11.01 11.96
C GLY A 752 -73.72 -11.59 13.33
N ASP A 753 -73.57 -12.92 13.44
CA ASP A 753 -73.30 -13.64 14.68
C ASP A 753 -71.76 -13.86 14.84
N CYS A 754 -71.16 -12.99 15.61
CA CYS A 754 -69.74 -13.12 15.97
C CYS A 754 -69.52 -14.10 17.16
N LEU A 755 -70.56 -14.70 17.71
CA LEU A 755 -70.45 -15.67 18.83
C LEU A 755 -69.74 -16.96 18.39
N GLY A 756 -69.72 -17.25 17.10
CA GLY A 756 -68.98 -18.37 16.50
C GLY A 756 -67.49 -18.14 16.32
N ASP A 757 -67.01 -16.94 16.55
CA ASP A 757 -65.60 -16.62 16.34
C ASP A 757 -64.66 -17.51 17.17
N LYS A 758 -63.67 -18.06 16.56
CA LYS A 758 -62.76 -19.05 17.16
C LYS A 758 -61.56 -18.40 17.79
N PRO A 759 -61.33 -18.58 19.10
CA PRO A 759 -60.07 -18.15 19.71
C PRO A 759 -58.89 -18.97 19.15
N LEU A 760 -57.87 -18.26 18.68
CA LEU A 760 -56.66 -18.86 18.21
C LEU A 760 -55.69 -19.11 19.36
N LYS A 761 -54.96 -20.23 19.30
CA LYS A 761 -53.95 -20.60 20.27
C LYS A 761 -52.56 -20.50 19.59
N TRP A 762 -51.55 -20.20 20.39
CA TRP A 762 -50.16 -20.23 19.90
C TRP A 762 -49.83 -21.63 19.40
N GLY A 763 -49.31 -21.71 18.17
CA GLY A 763 -49.08 -22.96 17.45
C GLY A 763 -50.15 -23.27 16.40
N ASP A 764 -51.31 -22.59 16.38
CA ASP A 764 -52.31 -22.78 15.34
C ASP A 764 -51.78 -22.40 13.96
N LEU A 765 -52.17 -23.16 12.95
CA LEU A 765 -51.92 -22.86 11.54
C LEU A 765 -53.27 -22.57 10.87
N VAL A 766 -53.48 -21.35 10.42
CA VAL A 766 -54.69 -20.94 9.71
C VAL A 766 -54.48 -21.06 8.22
N GLU A 767 -55.17 -21.97 7.57
CA GLU A 767 -55.12 -22.18 6.13
C GLU A 767 -56.25 -21.41 5.45
N LEU A 768 -55.90 -20.54 4.50
CA LEU A 768 -56.81 -19.74 3.69
C LEU A 768 -56.73 -20.23 2.24
N PRO A 769 -57.65 -21.08 1.76
CA PRO A 769 -57.66 -21.57 0.41
C PRO A 769 -58.14 -20.48 -0.57
N GLU A 770 -57.81 -20.66 -1.83
CA GLU A 770 -58.27 -19.82 -2.94
C GLU A 770 -59.67 -20.32 -3.39
N ARG A 771 -60.54 -19.37 -3.73
CA ARG A 771 -61.84 -19.65 -4.33
C ARG A 771 -61.64 -20.04 -5.79
N ASP A 772 -62.30 -21.10 -6.25
CA ASP A 772 -62.37 -21.43 -7.66
C ASP A 772 -63.09 -20.30 -8.41
N HIS A 773 -62.41 -19.63 -9.27
CA HIS A 773 -62.96 -18.56 -10.11
C HIS A 773 -62.33 -18.59 -11.52
N PRO A 774 -63.08 -18.20 -12.55
CA PRO A 774 -62.49 -18.01 -13.89
C PRO A 774 -61.44 -16.91 -13.84
N LEU A 775 -60.36 -17.09 -14.62
CA LEU A 775 -59.21 -16.14 -14.65
C LEU A 775 -59.59 -14.73 -15.13
N ASP A 776 -60.76 -14.57 -15.75
CA ASP A 776 -61.33 -13.34 -16.29
C ASP A 776 -62.48 -12.73 -15.48
N ALA A 777 -62.80 -13.32 -14.33
CA ALA A 777 -63.84 -12.76 -13.46
C ALA A 777 -63.40 -11.42 -12.86
N ALA A 778 -64.15 -10.37 -13.13
CA ALA A 778 -63.95 -9.08 -12.47
C ALA A 778 -64.41 -9.19 -10.97
N TYR A 779 -63.66 -8.50 -10.12
CA TYR A 779 -64.03 -8.35 -8.72
C TYR A 779 -65.25 -7.40 -8.63
N GLU A 780 -66.41 -7.85 -8.26
CA GLU A 780 -67.57 -7.02 -7.90
C GLU A 780 -67.60 -6.73 -6.41
#